data_f3038d4a36360845be5464bbfa171110
#
_entry.id   f3038d4a36360845be5464bbfa171110
#
_cell.length_a   1.000
_cell.length_b   1.000
_cell.length_c   1.000
_cell.angle_alpha   90.00
_cell.angle_beta   90.00
_cell.angle_gamma   90.00
#
_symmetry.space_group_name_H-M   'P 1'
#
loop_
_entity.id
_entity.type
_entity.pdbx_description
1 polymer ?
#
loop_
_entity_poly.entity_id
_entity_poly.type
_entity_poly.pdbx_seq_one_letter_code
_entity_poly.pdbx_strand_id
1 'polypeptide(L)'
;MDKNKIDLAGLLKQHFGFDTFKGDQEAIIRNVLAGNDTFVLMPTGGGKSLCYQLPSLIMEGTAIVISPLIALMKNQVDAIRNYSEEDGVAHFLNSSLNKAAIEQVKADVISGKTKLLYVAPESLTKEENVEFLRTVKISFYAIDEAHCISEWGHDFRPEYRKIRPIINEICEAPVIALTATATHKVRDDIKKSLGIVDAAEFCSSFNRPNLYYEVRPKTKNVDSDIVRFIKGQEGKSGIIYCLSRKKVEELAEVLKANDIPAAPYHAGMDSAVRSQTQDDFIMERVDVIVATIAFGMGIDKPDVRYVIHYDIPKSLEGYYQETGRGGRDGGEGRCIAFYSNKDLQKLEKFLEGKPIAEQDIGRQLLQETTAYCESSVCRRKLLLHYFGETYEKDNCGNCDNCLNPKKQVEAQELLCTLLETVIAVKENFKSDYIINIILGKETSEIIAHQHDELETFGTGTGDDERTWNAVVQQALISGYIEKDVENYGLIKITAAGKKFLKTPKSFKIVEDRDFEEEENDEMPLRTGGTVVVDPALFSMLKDLRKKVSKQHGLPPYVIFQDPSLEAMATTYPITLDELRNIPGVGEGKAKRYGQEFVELIRRHVEENEIERPEDMRVRTVANKSKMKVSIIQSIDRKVALDDIAVAKGIEFDELLDEIESIVYSGTKLNIDYFLEEVLDEDKVDDIYEYFKESETDDIEEAIEELGDDYTEEEIRLVRLKFISEMGN
;
A
#
# COMPACT_ATOMS: atom_id res chain seq x y z
N MET A 1 6.56 -7.53 50.68
CA MET A 1 5.61 -8.54 50.16
C MET A 1 6.40 -9.58 49.39
N ASP A 2 6.09 -10.85 49.58
CA ASP A 2 6.71 -11.93 48.81
C ASP A 2 6.16 -11.84 47.36
N LYS A 3 6.99 -11.33 46.46
CA LYS A 3 6.60 -11.01 45.04
C LYS A 3 6.03 -12.21 44.29
N ASN A 4 6.34 -13.43 44.74
CA ASN A 4 5.84 -14.69 44.19
C ASN A 4 4.39 -15.04 44.59
N LYS A 5 3.81 -14.32 45.57
CA LYS A 5 2.45 -14.55 46.07
C LYS A 5 1.41 -13.54 45.61
N ILE A 6 1.78 -12.66 44.67
CA ILE A 6 0.85 -11.66 44.15
C ILE A 6 -0.16 -12.34 43.25
N ASP A 7 -1.46 -12.15 43.54
CA ASP A 7 -2.56 -12.60 42.69
C ASP A 7 -2.69 -11.66 41.47
N LEU A 8 -1.89 -11.94 40.45
CA LEU A 8 -1.88 -11.15 39.21
C LEU A 8 -3.20 -11.28 38.42
N ALA A 9 -3.86 -12.44 38.48
CA ALA A 9 -5.12 -12.63 37.75
C ALA A 9 -6.24 -11.77 38.39
N GLY A 10 -6.30 -11.72 39.73
CA GLY A 10 -7.22 -10.85 40.45
C GLY A 10 -6.96 -9.37 40.14
N LEU A 11 -5.70 -8.93 40.09
CA LEU A 11 -5.33 -7.55 39.75
C LEU A 11 -5.60 -7.23 38.28
N LEU A 12 -5.38 -8.16 37.35
CA LEU A 12 -5.72 -8.02 35.94
C LEU A 12 -7.23 -7.75 35.79
N LYS A 13 -8.04 -8.56 36.46
CA LYS A 13 -9.50 -8.41 36.44
C LYS A 13 -9.94 -7.07 37.09
N GLN A 14 -9.33 -6.72 38.21
CA GLN A 14 -9.65 -5.48 38.92
C GLN A 14 -9.33 -4.23 38.11
N HIS A 15 -8.12 -4.14 37.51
CA HIS A 15 -7.65 -2.95 36.85
C HIS A 15 -8.00 -2.86 35.35
N PHE A 16 -8.17 -3.97 34.66
CA PHE A 16 -8.36 -4.02 33.21
C PHE A 16 -9.60 -4.80 32.76
N GLY A 17 -10.29 -5.47 33.68
CA GLY A 17 -11.50 -6.24 33.38
C GLY A 17 -11.25 -7.57 32.65
N PHE A 18 -9.99 -7.98 32.43
CA PHE A 18 -9.66 -9.24 31.76
C PHE A 18 -9.56 -10.40 32.74
N ASP A 19 -10.11 -11.56 32.37
CA ASP A 19 -10.08 -12.75 33.20
C ASP A 19 -8.77 -13.56 33.09
N THR A 20 -8.06 -13.45 31.98
CA THR A 20 -6.84 -14.23 31.67
C THR A 20 -5.79 -13.42 30.93
N PHE A 21 -4.53 -13.74 31.17
CA PHE A 21 -3.40 -13.23 30.41
C PHE A 21 -3.31 -13.91 29.02
N LYS A 22 -2.78 -13.19 28.04
CA LYS A 22 -2.48 -13.73 26.70
C LYS A 22 -1.01 -14.14 26.61
N GLY A 23 -0.75 -15.36 26.12
CA GLY A 23 0.63 -15.85 25.92
C GLY A 23 1.51 -15.67 27.15
N ASP A 24 2.68 -15.07 26.98
CA ASP A 24 3.70 -14.91 28.03
C ASP A 24 3.50 -13.65 28.92
N GLN A 25 2.38 -12.93 28.82
CA GLN A 25 2.17 -11.68 29.56
C GLN A 25 2.39 -11.83 31.07
N GLU A 26 1.87 -12.90 31.69
CA GLU A 26 2.06 -13.13 33.14
C GLU A 26 3.53 -13.34 33.50
N ALA A 27 4.26 -14.14 32.71
CA ALA A 27 5.67 -14.41 32.94
C ALA A 27 6.52 -13.11 32.79
N ILE A 28 6.21 -12.30 31.77
CA ILE A 28 6.84 -10.99 31.56
C ILE A 28 6.63 -10.07 32.76
N ILE A 29 5.36 -9.92 33.22
CA ILE A 29 4.99 -9.09 34.36
C ILE A 29 5.70 -9.56 35.62
N ARG A 30 5.73 -10.87 35.89
CA ARG A 30 6.46 -11.43 37.04
C ARG A 30 7.96 -11.13 36.98
N ASN A 31 8.57 -11.18 35.79
CA ASN A 31 9.98 -10.85 35.62
C ASN A 31 10.27 -9.38 35.90
N VAL A 32 9.42 -8.46 35.44
CA VAL A 32 9.51 -7.01 35.74
C VAL A 32 9.33 -6.76 37.22
N LEU A 33 8.32 -7.39 37.88
CA LEU A 33 8.10 -7.28 39.33
C LEU A 33 9.26 -7.81 40.16
N ALA A 34 10.00 -8.80 39.64
CA ALA A 34 11.21 -9.31 40.27
C ALA A 34 12.36 -8.31 40.23
N GLY A 35 12.29 -7.28 39.37
CA GLY A 35 13.33 -6.26 39.18
C GLY A 35 14.39 -6.64 38.17
N ASN A 36 14.06 -7.52 37.22
CA ASN A 36 14.99 -7.97 36.18
C ASN A 36 14.77 -7.19 34.87
N ASP A 37 15.86 -6.98 34.14
CA ASP A 37 15.81 -6.48 32.79
C ASP A 37 15.07 -7.49 31.87
N THR A 38 14.26 -6.95 30.98
CA THR A 38 13.32 -7.75 30.17
C THR A 38 13.33 -7.27 28.72
N PHE A 39 13.45 -8.18 27.79
CA PHE A 39 13.23 -7.92 26.36
C PHE A 39 11.97 -8.63 25.87
N VAL A 40 11.06 -7.87 25.26
CA VAL A 40 9.76 -8.39 24.81
C VAL A 40 9.59 -8.14 23.31
N LEU A 41 9.49 -9.23 22.56
CA LEU A 41 9.10 -9.23 21.18
C LEU A 41 7.71 -9.83 21.05
N MET A 42 6.73 -9.01 20.77
CA MET A 42 5.32 -9.42 20.73
C MET A 42 4.62 -8.69 19.59
N PRO A 43 3.89 -9.39 18.71
CA PRO A 43 3.23 -8.80 17.55
C PRO A 43 2.26 -7.70 17.94
N THR A 44 1.92 -6.83 16.98
CA THR A 44 0.88 -5.83 17.15
C THR A 44 -0.46 -6.51 17.52
N GLY A 45 -1.17 -5.96 18.50
CA GLY A 45 -2.39 -6.59 19.05
C GLY A 45 -2.13 -7.69 20.10
N GLY A 46 -0.87 -8.05 20.37
CA GLY A 46 -0.50 -9.01 21.41
C GLY A 46 -0.67 -8.49 22.85
N GLY A 47 -0.94 -7.20 23.04
CA GLY A 47 -1.13 -6.60 24.37
C GLY A 47 0.17 -6.21 25.07
N LYS A 48 1.19 -5.74 24.32
CA LYS A 48 2.49 -5.26 24.84
C LYS A 48 2.36 -4.27 25.99
N SER A 49 1.42 -3.31 25.86
CA SER A 49 1.24 -2.24 26.86
C SER A 49 0.91 -2.79 28.24
N LEU A 50 0.13 -3.86 28.35
CA LEU A 50 -0.23 -4.49 29.62
C LEU A 50 1.03 -4.98 30.38
N CYS A 51 2.08 -5.40 29.66
CA CYS A 51 3.31 -5.92 30.26
C CYS A 51 4.08 -4.90 31.10
N TYR A 52 3.88 -3.59 30.87
CA TYR A 52 4.43 -2.53 31.70
C TYR A 52 3.37 -1.76 32.49
N GLN A 53 2.12 -1.70 32.01
CA GLN A 53 1.05 -0.99 32.70
C GLN A 53 0.66 -1.67 34.00
N LEU A 54 0.40 -2.97 34.01
CA LEU A 54 0.01 -3.67 35.24
C LEU A 54 1.12 -3.66 36.31
N PRO A 55 2.41 -3.96 36.04
CA PRO A 55 3.44 -3.86 37.06
C PRO A 55 3.65 -2.42 37.59
N SER A 56 3.43 -1.39 36.77
CA SER A 56 3.53 0.01 37.24
C SER A 56 2.49 0.35 38.30
N LEU A 57 1.28 -0.20 38.19
CA LEU A 57 0.22 -0.01 39.18
C LEU A 57 0.53 -0.72 40.51
N ILE A 58 1.31 -1.80 40.49
CA ILE A 58 1.64 -2.64 41.64
C ILE A 58 2.91 -2.14 42.35
N MET A 59 3.91 -1.72 41.58
CA MET A 59 5.21 -1.31 42.13
C MET A 59 5.13 0.05 42.81
N GLU A 60 6.01 0.25 43.79
CA GLU A 60 6.21 1.53 44.44
C GLU A 60 7.05 2.46 43.54
N GLY A 61 6.62 3.70 43.38
CA GLY A 61 7.24 4.69 42.51
C GLY A 61 6.49 4.88 41.20
N THR A 62 7.13 5.56 40.23
CA THR A 62 6.59 5.88 38.92
C THR A 62 7.39 5.13 37.84
N ALA A 63 6.72 4.43 36.96
CA ALA A 63 7.33 3.86 35.76
C ALA A 63 7.49 4.95 34.69
N ILE A 64 8.68 5.04 34.11
CA ILE A 64 8.97 5.99 33.01
C ILE A 64 8.86 5.22 31.70
N VAL A 65 7.86 5.60 30.89
CA VAL A 65 7.61 4.98 29.59
C VAL A 65 8.14 5.88 28.49
N ILE A 66 9.16 5.44 27.78
CA ILE A 66 9.76 6.18 26.68
C ILE A 66 9.09 5.70 25.39
N SER A 67 8.41 6.61 24.69
CA SER A 67 7.61 6.30 23.50
C SER A 67 7.84 7.35 22.41
N PRO A 68 7.86 6.95 21.10
CA PRO A 68 8.31 7.86 20.03
C PRO A 68 7.27 8.86 19.56
N LEU A 69 5.99 8.71 19.93
CA LEU A 69 4.90 9.49 19.36
C LEU A 69 3.95 10.09 20.41
N ILE A 70 3.73 11.39 20.28
CA ILE A 70 2.82 12.16 21.17
C ILE A 70 1.39 11.62 21.13
N ALA A 71 0.87 11.29 19.95
CA ALA A 71 -0.48 10.75 19.80
C ALA A 71 -0.66 9.38 20.49
N LEU A 72 0.36 8.51 20.38
CA LEU A 72 0.37 7.21 21.07
C LEU A 72 0.34 7.38 22.58
N MET A 73 1.19 8.27 23.12
CA MET A 73 1.24 8.57 24.54
C MET A 73 -0.12 9.04 25.07
N LYS A 74 -0.78 9.97 24.36
CA LYS A 74 -2.11 10.47 24.73
C LYS A 74 -3.11 9.32 24.79
N ASN A 75 -3.21 8.51 23.74
CA ASN A 75 -4.14 7.39 23.69
C ASN A 75 -3.91 6.38 24.84
N GLN A 76 -2.64 6.08 25.15
CA GLN A 76 -2.27 5.17 26.23
C GLN A 76 -2.64 5.76 27.61
N VAL A 77 -2.40 7.05 27.83
CA VAL A 77 -2.76 7.75 29.06
C VAL A 77 -4.27 7.80 29.22
N ASP A 78 -5.01 8.14 28.18
CA ASP A 78 -6.48 8.20 28.20
C ASP A 78 -7.08 6.80 28.47
N ALA A 79 -6.52 5.75 27.87
CA ALA A 79 -6.94 4.37 28.13
C ALA A 79 -6.74 3.97 29.60
N ILE A 80 -5.58 4.25 30.19
CA ILE A 80 -5.30 3.94 31.60
C ILE A 80 -6.22 4.72 32.53
N ARG A 81 -6.46 6.01 32.26
CA ARG A 81 -7.38 6.84 33.06
C ARG A 81 -8.79 6.30 33.03
N ASN A 82 -9.24 5.75 31.91
CA ASN A 82 -10.57 5.13 31.79
C ASN A 82 -10.76 3.88 32.68
N TYR A 83 -9.65 3.21 33.01
CA TYR A 83 -9.67 2.03 33.91
C TYR A 83 -9.44 2.40 35.38
N SER A 84 -9.11 3.66 35.70
CA SER A 84 -8.81 4.13 37.05
C SER A 84 -9.87 5.13 37.56
N GLU A 85 -10.21 5.02 38.82
CA GLU A 85 -11.05 6.03 39.49
C GLU A 85 -10.28 7.33 39.83
N GLU A 86 -8.96 7.32 39.72
CA GLU A 86 -8.06 8.44 40.02
C GLU A 86 -7.55 9.15 38.77
N ASP A 87 -7.89 10.45 38.67
CA ASP A 87 -7.42 11.35 37.63
C ASP A 87 -5.95 11.63 37.73
N GLY A 88 -5.00 11.07 37.40
CA GLY A 88 -3.56 11.42 37.57
C GLY A 88 -2.69 10.21 37.76
N VAL A 89 -3.28 9.00 37.66
CA VAL A 89 -2.53 7.74 37.68
C VAL A 89 -1.54 7.64 36.55
N ALA A 90 -1.82 8.25 35.40
CA ALA A 90 -0.96 8.32 34.24
C ALA A 90 -0.91 9.73 33.65
N HIS A 91 0.29 10.16 33.27
CA HIS A 91 0.54 11.43 32.58
C HIS A 91 1.50 11.24 31.41
N PHE A 92 1.56 12.25 30.54
CA PHE A 92 2.63 12.37 29.55
C PHE A 92 3.36 13.69 29.70
N LEU A 93 4.65 13.73 29.33
CA LEU A 93 5.49 14.90 29.35
C LEU A 93 6.12 15.08 27.96
N ASN A 94 5.60 16.03 27.18
CA ASN A 94 6.06 16.32 25.84
C ASN A 94 5.88 17.82 25.50
N SER A 95 6.25 18.20 24.27
CA SER A 95 6.25 19.58 23.79
C SER A 95 4.85 20.19 23.55
N SER A 96 3.78 19.40 23.64
CA SER A 96 2.42 19.88 23.43
C SER A 96 1.78 20.49 24.69
N LEU A 97 2.38 20.26 25.86
CA LEU A 97 1.85 20.74 27.14
C LEU A 97 2.21 22.22 27.39
N ASN A 98 1.28 22.97 27.94
CA ASN A 98 1.55 24.30 28.45
C ASN A 98 2.23 24.22 29.83
N LYS A 99 2.80 25.36 30.28
CA LYS A 99 3.59 25.44 31.53
C LYS A 99 2.82 24.98 32.76
N ALA A 100 1.54 25.37 32.88
CA ALA A 100 0.70 24.99 34.02
C ALA A 100 0.44 23.48 34.07
N ALA A 101 0.21 22.85 32.90
CA ALA A 101 0.02 21.41 32.82
C ALA A 101 1.33 20.66 33.18
N ILE A 102 2.50 21.16 32.77
CA ILE A 102 3.80 20.59 33.14
C ILE A 102 4.00 20.64 34.67
N GLU A 103 3.68 21.75 35.31
CA GLU A 103 3.80 21.88 36.76
C GLU A 103 2.85 20.92 37.48
N GLN A 104 1.61 20.77 37.02
CA GLN A 104 0.67 19.80 37.57
C GLN A 104 1.20 18.34 37.42
N VAL A 105 1.72 17.97 36.27
CA VAL A 105 2.32 16.64 36.03
C VAL A 105 3.45 16.42 37.05
N LYS A 106 4.38 17.38 37.20
CA LYS A 106 5.52 17.28 38.12
C LYS A 106 5.02 17.14 39.58
N ALA A 107 3.99 17.86 39.97
CA ALA A 107 3.43 17.76 41.31
C ALA A 107 2.77 16.40 41.59
N ASP A 108 2.01 15.86 40.65
CA ASP A 108 1.36 14.54 40.77
C ASP A 108 2.40 13.40 40.81
N VAL A 109 3.51 13.51 40.06
CA VAL A 109 4.63 12.54 40.07
C VAL A 109 5.35 12.59 41.44
N ILE A 110 5.69 13.78 41.94
CA ILE A 110 6.40 13.94 43.23
C ILE A 110 5.53 13.42 44.38
N SER A 111 4.21 13.65 44.33
CA SER A 111 3.27 13.15 45.35
C SER A 111 3.11 11.61 45.31
N GLY A 112 3.60 10.93 44.31
CA GLY A 112 3.45 9.49 44.13
C GLY A 112 2.08 9.06 43.60
N LYS A 113 1.23 10.02 43.21
CA LYS A 113 -0.06 9.76 42.56
C LYS A 113 0.09 9.15 41.20
N THR A 114 1.09 9.63 40.43
CA THR A 114 1.36 9.14 39.08
C THR A 114 2.16 7.82 39.09
N LYS A 115 1.57 6.79 38.52
CA LYS A 115 2.18 5.45 38.36
C LYS A 115 2.89 5.26 37.03
N LEU A 116 2.41 5.94 35.99
CA LEU A 116 3.00 5.92 34.65
C LEU A 116 3.24 7.34 34.16
N LEU A 117 4.47 7.65 33.78
CA LEU A 117 4.84 8.87 33.09
C LEU A 117 5.41 8.57 31.73
N TYR A 118 4.64 8.92 30.68
CA TYR A 118 5.09 8.79 29.30
C TYR A 118 5.95 9.99 28.90
N VAL A 119 7.11 9.74 28.32
CA VAL A 119 8.08 10.78 27.95
C VAL A 119 8.56 10.54 26.52
N ALA A 120 8.60 11.60 25.71
CA ALA A 120 9.23 11.54 24.40
C ALA A 120 10.77 11.53 24.56
N PRO A 121 11.53 10.81 23.70
CA PRO A 121 12.98 10.77 23.75
C PRO A 121 13.61 12.17 23.72
N GLU A 122 13.09 13.07 22.89
CA GLU A 122 13.54 14.47 22.76
C GLU A 122 13.26 15.29 24.03
N SER A 123 12.23 14.94 24.78
CA SER A 123 11.93 15.58 26.06
C SER A 123 12.84 15.05 27.17
N LEU A 124 13.24 13.79 27.09
CA LEU A 124 14.15 13.18 28.04
C LEU A 124 15.56 13.79 27.97
N THR A 125 16.00 14.30 26.79
CA THR A 125 17.31 14.94 26.62
C THR A 125 17.40 16.34 27.25
N LYS A 126 16.29 16.94 27.68
CA LYS A 126 16.28 18.27 28.29
C LYS A 126 16.79 18.20 29.75
N GLU A 127 17.78 18.99 30.08
CA GLU A 127 18.42 19.00 31.42
C GLU A 127 17.40 19.21 32.55
N GLU A 128 16.47 20.12 32.37
CA GLU A 128 15.38 20.37 33.32
C GLU A 128 14.53 19.10 33.63
N ASN A 129 14.31 18.25 32.64
CA ASN A 129 13.55 17.00 32.82
C ASN A 129 14.42 15.92 33.47
N VAL A 130 15.72 15.86 33.15
CA VAL A 130 16.66 14.96 33.78
C VAL A 130 16.79 15.30 35.27
N GLU A 131 17.00 16.59 35.62
CA GLU A 131 17.07 17.05 37.02
C GLU A 131 15.76 16.73 37.78
N PHE A 132 14.60 16.96 37.18
CA PHE A 132 13.32 16.59 37.76
C PHE A 132 13.24 15.09 38.03
N LEU A 133 13.56 14.24 37.05
CA LEU A 133 13.48 12.78 37.17
C LEU A 133 14.43 12.20 38.21
N ARG A 134 15.56 12.86 38.48
CA ARG A 134 16.49 12.50 39.59
C ARG A 134 15.82 12.62 40.97
N THR A 135 14.79 13.43 41.12
CA THR A 135 14.03 13.59 42.37
C THR A 135 12.91 12.58 42.54
N VAL A 136 12.60 11.80 41.49
CA VAL A 136 11.48 10.86 41.44
C VAL A 136 11.93 9.46 41.83
N LYS A 137 11.10 8.75 42.63
CA LYS A 137 11.31 7.32 42.85
C LYS A 137 10.83 6.55 41.61
N ILE A 138 11.77 6.11 40.79
CA ILE A 138 11.48 5.38 39.56
C ILE A 138 11.37 3.88 39.86
N SER A 139 10.28 3.25 39.41
CA SER A 139 10.05 1.81 39.56
C SER A 139 10.80 0.99 38.51
N PHE A 140 10.72 1.40 37.27
CA PHE A 140 11.44 0.82 36.09
C PHE A 140 11.32 1.77 34.89
N TYR A 141 12.11 1.51 33.85
CA TYR A 141 12.00 2.15 32.54
C TYR A 141 11.35 1.20 31.55
N ALA A 142 10.36 1.65 30.81
CA ALA A 142 9.77 0.92 29.70
C ALA A 142 10.14 1.63 28.38
N ILE A 143 10.84 0.93 27.50
CA ILE A 143 11.23 1.45 26.19
C ILE A 143 10.27 0.86 25.15
N ASP A 144 9.26 1.65 24.82
CA ASP A 144 8.28 1.25 23.81
C ASP A 144 8.83 1.51 22.41
N GLU A 145 8.41 0.68 21.42
CA GLU A 145 8.93 0.67 20.06
C GLU A 145 10.48 0.65 20.02
N ALA A 146 11.07 -0.23 20.83
CA ALA A 146 12.51 -0.29 21.01
C ALA A 146 13.31 -0.52 19.72
N HIS A 147 12.69 -0.99 18.63
CA HIS A 147 13.32 -1.11 17.32
C HIS A 147 13.81 0.23 16.76
N CYS A 148 13.25 1.36 17.23
CA CYS A 148 13.73 2.70 16.87
C CYS A 148 15.18 2.98 17.27
N ILE A 149 15.78 2.18 18.14
CA ILE A 149 17.18 2.34 18.56
C ILE A 149 18.17 1.84 17.50
N SER A 150 17.72 0.95 16.62
CA SER A 150 18.56 0.25 15.66
C SER A 150 18.59 0.92 14.29
N GLU A 151 19.79 1.17 13.77
CA GLU A 151 19.99 1.65 12.39
C GLU A 151 19.55 0.63 11.33
N TRP A 152 19.45 -0.64 11.72
CA TRP A 152 18.96 -1.73 10.90
C TRP A 152 17.43 -1.90 10.98
N GLY A 153 16.77 -1.11 11.83
CA GLY A 153 15.32 -1.08 11.94
C GLY A 153 14.69 -0.17 10.89
N HIS A 154 13.43 -0.42 10.57
CA HIS A 154 12.70 0.33 9.56
C HIS A 154 12.31 1.78 9.97
N ASP A 155 12.39 2.14 11.27
CA ASP A 155 12.10 3.48 11.82
C ASP A 155 13.19 3.90 12.82
N PHE A 156 14.42 3.99 12.33
CA PHE A 156 15.56 4.43 13.16
C PHE A 156 15.38 5.87 13.62
N ARG A 157 15.61 6.11 14.93
CA ARG A 157 15.56 7.44 15.56
C ARG A 157 16.81 7.67 16.38
N PRO A 158 17.69 8.60 15.99
CA PRO A 158 18.96 8.87 16.68
C PRO A 158 18.80 9.19 18.18
N GLU A 159 17.66 9.77 18.56
CA GLU A 159 17.36 10.11 19.97
C GLU A 159 17.28 8.87 20.86
N TYR A 160 16.83 7.73 20.30
CA TYR A 160 16.78 6.46 21.05
C TYR A 160 18.16 5.95 21.46
N ARG A 161 19.22 6.25 20.70
CA ARG A 161 20.62 5.92 21.07
C ARG A 161 21.10 6.66 22.33
N LYS A 162 20.46 7.77 22.68
CA LYS A 162 20.81 8.58 23.85
C LYS A 162 20.12 8.10 25.14
N ILE A 163 19.13 7.19 25.04
CA ILE A 163 18.32 6.77 26.19
C ILE A 163 19.17 6.14 27.29
N ARG A 164 20.06 5.21 26.96
CA ARG A 164 20.86 4.51 27.99
C ARG A 164 21.79 5.44 28.77
N PRO A 165 22.57 6.33 28.14
CA PRO A 165 23.35 7.34 28.86
C PRO A 165 22.50 8.18 29.83
N ILE A 166 21.31 8.63 29.38
CA ILE A 166 20.41 9.46 30.17
C ILE A 166 19.83 8.68 31.36
N ILE A 167 19.39 7.43 31.15
CA ILE A 167 18.90 6.57 32.25
C ILE A 167 19.98 6.41 33.32
N ASN A 168 21.21 6.14 32.94
CA ASN A 168 22.32 6.00 33.87
C ASN A 168 22.60 7.29 34.67
N GLU A 169 22.32 8.44 34.08
CA GLU A 169 22.48 9.76 34.72
C GLU A 169 21.33 10.06 35.69
N ILE A 170 20.11 9.55 35.45
CA ILE A 170 18.96 9.76 36.32
C ILE A 170 19.01 8.83 37.53
N CYS A 171 18.83 7.54 37.35
CA CYS A 171 18.98 6.53 38.38
C CYS A 171 19.01 5.12 37.77
N GLU A 172 19.65 4.19 38.46
CA GLU A 172 19.63 2.78 38.08
C GLU A 172 18.26 2.15 38.46
N ALA A 173 17.59 1.58 37.45
CA ALA A 173 16.34 0.86 37.62
C ALA A 173 16.21 -0.18 36.49
N PRO A 174 15.38 -1.25 36.67
CA PRO A 174 15.16 -2.25 35.64
C PRO A 174 14.64 -1.65 34.35
N VAL A 175 15.01 -2.25 33.20
CA VAL A 175 14.56 -1.85 31.87
C VAL A 175 13.72 -2.96 31.25
N ILE A 176 12.54 -2.61 30.76
CA ILE A 176 11.77 -3.45 29.87
C ILE A 176 11.76 -2.81 28.47
N ALA A 177 12.32 -3.49 27.49
CA ALA A 177 12.32 -3.08 26.10
C ALA A 177 11.28 -3.88 25.31
N LEU A 178 10.37 -3.17 24.62
CA LEU A 178 9.25 -3.79 23.91
C LEU A 178 9.24 -3.37 22.45
N THR A 179 9.00 -4.34 21.56
CA THR A 179 8.79 -4.06 20.13
C THR A 179 7.86 -5.10 19.48
N ALA A 180 7.23 -4.71 18.37
CA ALA A 180 6.43 -5.62 17.57
C ALA A 180 7.24 -6.30 16.46
N THR A 181 8.32 -5.67 16.02
CA THR A 181 9.11 -6.06 14.84
C THR A 181 10.59 -5.94 15.15
N ALA A 182 11.29 -7.05 15.14
CA ALA A 182 12.74 -7.06 15.25
C ALA A 182 13.31 -8.37 14.69
N THR A 183 14.15 -8.29 13.68
CA THR A 183 14.99 -9.39 13.24
C THR A 183 16.05 -9.70 14.31
N HIS A 184 16.74 -10.83 14.22
CA HIS A 184 17.80 -11.18 15.19
C HIS A 184 18.84 -10.06 15.37
N LYS A 185 19.28 -9.46 14.27
CA LYS A 185 20.25 -8.35 14.29
C LYS A 185 19.72 -7.13 15.04
N VAL A 186 18.46 -6.76 14.78
CA VAL A 186 17.80 -5.63 15.48
C VAL A 186 17.66 -5.92 16.98
N ARG A 187 17.32 -7.17 17.38
CA ARG A 187 17.23 -7.57 18.79
C ARG A 187 18.57 -7.39 19.50
N ASP A 188 19.65 -7.89 18.90
CA ASP A 188 21.00 -7.80 19.50
C ASP A 188 21.46 -6.35 19.59
N ASP A 189 21.18 -5.52 18.58
CA ASP A 189 21.49 -4.09 18.62
C ASP A 189 20.69 -3.35 19.71
N ILE A 190 19.40 -3.66 19.89
CA ILE A 190 18.58 -3.10 20.98
C ILE A 190 19.20 -3.46 22.34
N LYS A 191 19.47 -4.75 22.58
CA LYS A 191 20.03 -5.21 23.88
C LYS A 191 21.39 -4.59 24.17
N LYS A 192 22.28 -4.54 23.18
CA LYS A 192 23.60 -3.89 23.31
C LYS A 192 23.46 -2.38 23.59
N SER A 193 22.63 -1.68 22.84
CA SER A 193 22.46 -0.23 22.97
C SER A 193 21.81 0.18 24.29
N LEU A 194 20.90 -0.64 24.82
CA LEU A 194 20.26 -0.43 26.13
C LEU A 194 21.09 -1.00 27.28
N GLY A 195 22.18 -1.74 27.02
CA GLY A 195 23.00 -2.37 28.05
C GLY A 195 22.27 -3.46 28.85
N ILE A 196 21.35 -4.17 28.19
CA ILE A 196 20.55 -5.27 28.78
C ILE A 196 20.81 -6.61 28.07
N VAL A 197 22.09 -6.89 27.79
CA VAL A 197 22.49 -8.10 27.03
C VAL A 197 22.02 -9.38 27.70
N ASP A 198 21.99 -9.41 29.03
CA ASP A 198 21.57 -10.57 29.83
C ASP A 198 20.08 -10.55 30.21
N ALA A 199 19.27 -9.67 29.60
CA ALA A 199 17.85 -9.57 29.85
C ALA A 199 17.12 -10.88 29.54
N ALA A 200 16.10 -11.20 30.33
CA ALA A 200 15.19 -12.29 30.01
C ALA A 200 14.42 -11.94 28.72
N GLU A 201 14.47 -12.85 27.74
CA GLU A 201 13.82 -12.68 26.44
C GLU A 201 12.50 -13.42 26.38
N PHE A 202 11.45 -12.70 25.96
CA PHE A 202 10.13 -13.24 25.68
C PHE A 202 9.77 -12.93 24.24
N CYS A 203 9.75 -13.95 23.39
CA CYS A 203 9.48 -13.84 21.96
C CYS A 203 8.21 -14.58 21.60
N SER A 204 7.15 -13.85 21.30
CA SER A 204 5.93 -14.42 20.76
C SER A 204 6.08 -14.66 19.25
N SER A 205 5.35 -15.66 18.73
CA SER A 205 5.32 -15.91 17.29
C SER A 205 4.80 -14.72 16.50
N PHE A 206 5.41 -14.46 15.35
CA PHE A 206 4.93 -13.48 14.36
C PHE A 206 3.70 -13.98 13.58
N ASN A 207 3.30 -15.23 13.77
CA ASN A 207 2.19 -15.80 13.03
C ASN A 207 0.84 -15.16 13.44
N ARG A 208 0.13 -14.64 12.44
CA ARG A 208 -1.22 -14.10 12.56
C ARG A 208 -2.17 -14.96 11.73
N PRO A 209 -2.65 -16.11 12.25
CA PRO A 209 -3.44 -17.08 11.47
C PRO A 209 -4.76 -16.50 10.95
N ASN A 210 -5.31 -15.49 11.62
CA ASN A 210 -6.54 -14.80 11.24
C ASN A 210 -6.39 -13.80 10.09
N LEU A 211 -5.16 -13.51 9.64
CA LEU A 211 -4.93 -12.59 8.52
C LEU A 211 -4.75 -13.37 7.21
N TYR A 212 -5.51 -12.99 6.21
CA TYR A 212 -5.33 -13.43 4.82
C TYR A 212 -4.38 -12.47 4.10
N TYR A 213 -3.40 -12.98 3.37
CA TYR A 213 -2.42 -12.18 2.62
C TYR A 213 -2.57 -12.41 1.13
N GLU A 214 -2.57 -11.31 0.37
CA GLU A 214 -2.72 -11.31 -1.08
C GLU A 214 -1.88 -10.21 -1.72
N VAL A 215 -1.23 -10.52 -2.86
CA VAL A 215 -0.56 -9.54 -3.71
C VAL A 215 -1.22 -9.55 -5.09
N ARG A 216 -1.64 -8.38 -5.55
CA ARG A 216 -2.30 -8.16 -6.84
C ARG A 216 -1.46 -7.29 -7.76
N PRO A 217 -1.54 -7.48 -9.09
CA PRO A 217 -0.94 -6.55 -10.02
C PRO A 217 -1.57 -5.16 -9.88
N LYS A 218 -0.76 -4.12 -10.00
CA LYS A 218 -1.21 -2.72 -9.94
C LYS A 218 -1.52 -2.25 -11.36
N THR A 219 -2.75 -2.43 -11.79
CA THR A 219 -3.24 -2.02 -13.10
C THR A 219 -3.77 -0.58 -13.09
N LYS A 220 -4.16 -0.04 -14.26
CA LYS A 220 -4.85 1.27 -14.36
C LYS A 220 -6.19 1.29 -13.60
N ASN A 221 -6.77 0.13 -13.29
CA ASN A 221 -8.09 -0.04 -12.67
C ASN A 221 -8.05 -0.23 -11.14
N VAL A 222 -6.89 -0.03 -10.48
CA VAL A 222 -6.71 -0.26 -9.03
C VAL A 222 -7.76 0.48 -8.19
N ASP A 223 -8.07 1.73 -8.51
CA ASP A 223 -9.08 2.51 -7.78
C ASP A 223 -10.45 1.81 -7.83
N SER A 224 -10.81 1.32 -9.00
CA SER A 224 -12.06 0.56 -9.23
C SER A 224 -12.08 -0.76 -8.48
N ASP A 225 -10.96 -1.47 -8.45
CA ASP A 225 -10.83 -2.75 -7.74
C ASP A 225 -10.95 -2.56 -6.23
N ILE A 226 -10.34 -1.49 -5.70
CA ILE A 226 -10.46 -1.11 -4.29
C ILE A 226 -11.92 -0.80 -3.93
N VAL A 227 -12.60 0.03 -4.72
CA VAL A 227 -14.01 0.38 -4.46
C VAL A 227 -14.91 -0.87 -4.49
N ARG A 228 -14.75 -1.75 -5.50
CA ARG A 228 -15.52 -3.02 -5.56
C ARG A 228 -15.26 -3.90 -4.34
N PHE A 229 -13.98 -4.03 -3.97
CA PHE A 229 -13.62 -4.80 -2.80
C PHE A 229 -14.30 -4.26 -1.54
N ILE A 230 -14.27 -2.94 -1.32
CA ILE A 230 -14.85 -2.30 -0.13
C ILE A 230 -16.37 -2.41 -0.13
N LYS A 231 -17.04 -2.24 -1.27
CA LYS A 231 -18.49 -2.45 -1.39
C LYS A 231 -18.88 -3.89 -1.00
N GLY A 232 -18.06 -4.89 -1.33
CA GLY A 232 -18.24 -6.27 -0.86
C GLY A 232 -17.91 -6.49 0.62
N GLN A 233 -17.45 -5.45 1.34
CA GLN A 233 -17.14 -5.45 2.78
C GLN A 233 -18.00 -4.44 3.55
N GLU A 234 -19.23 -4.21 3.12
CA GLU A 234 -20.13 -3.20 3.68
C GLU A 234 -20.20 -3.25 5.22
N GLY A 235 -20.12 -2.08 5.85
CA GLY A 235 -20.12 -1.92 7.30
C GLY A 235 -18.84 -2.39 8.02
N LYS A 236 -17.76 -2.68 7.29
CA LYS A 236 -16.47 -3.09 7.88
C LYS A 236 -15.45 -1.99 7.78
N SER A 237 -14.71 -1.79 8.86
CA SER A 237 -13.62 -0.80 8.91
C SER A 237 -12.36 -1.27 8.20
N GLY A 238 -11.70 -0.36 7.49
CA GLY A 238 -10.46 -0.64 6.77
C GLY A 238 -9.48 0.53 6.69
N ILE A 239 -8.24 0.20 6.35
CA ILE A 239 -7.16 1.16 6.17
C ILE A 239 -6.51 0.95 4.80
N ILE A 240 -6.27 2.04 4.07
CA ILE A 240 -5.58 2.01 2.77
C ILE A 240 -4.33 2.85 2.85
N TYR A 241 -3.18 2.26 2.59
CA TYR A 241 -1.89 2.94 2.59
C TYR A 241 -1.46 3.36 1.20
N CYS A 242 -1.08 4.64 1.04
CA CYS A 242 -0.52 5.21 -0.19
C CYS A 242 0.81 5.92 0.10
N LEU A 243 1.73 5.94 -0.87
CA LEU A 243 3.01 6.63 -0.74
C LEU A 243 2.89 8.15 -0.75
N SER A 244 1.98 8.72 -1.53
CA SER A 244 1.87 10.16 -1.71
C SER A 244 0.63 10.75 -1.06
N ARG A 245 0.79 11.97 -0.48
CA ARG A 245 -0.32 12.75 0.09
C ARG A 245 -1.42 13.03 -0.93
N LYS A 246 -1.02 13.37 -2.16
CA LYS A 246 -1.95 13.64 -3.27
C LYS A 246 -2.84 12.42 -3.55
N LYS A 247 -2.24 11.20 -3.64
CA LYS A 247 -3.03 9.98 -3.88
C LYS A 247 -3.96 9.65 -2.71
N VAL A 248 -3.55 9.94 -1.48
CA VAL A 248 -4.41 9.80 -0.29
C VAL A 248 -5.68 10.64 -0.43
N GLU A 249 -5.54 11.92 -0.80
CA GLU A 249 -6.69 12.82 -1.00
C GLU A 249 -7.56 12.38 -2.17
N GLU A 250 -6.96 12.08 -3.32
CA GLU A 250 -7.67 11.63 -4.53
C GLU A 250 -8.47 10.35 -4.29
N LEU A 251 -7.87 9.34 -3.67
CA LEU A 251 -8.55 8.07 -3.42
C LEU A 251 -9.66 8.21 -2.36
N ALA A 252 -9.46 9.04 -1.33
CA ALA A 252 -10.51 9.32 -0.36
C ALA A 252 -11.73 9.97 -1.01
N GLU A 253 -11.53 10.89 -1.98
CA GLU A 253 -12.63 11.50 -2.73
C GLU A 253 -13.32 10.50 -3.67
N VAL A 254 -12.56 9.59 -4.31
CA VAL A 254 -13.13 8.50 -5.11
C VAL A 254 -14.03 7.61 -4.25
N LEU A 255 -13.58 7.24 -3.04
CA LEU A 255 -14.38 6.42 -2.12
C LEU A 255 -15.67 7.14 -1.70
N LYS A 256 -15.60 8.41 -1.32
CA LYS A 256 -16.78 9.22 -0.95
C LYS A 256 -17.77 9.34 -2.11
N ALA A 257 -17.29 9.55 -3.34
CA ALA A 257 -18.13 9.62 -4.54
C ALA A 257 -18.87 8.30 -4.82
N ASN A 258 -18.37 7.19 -4.26
CA ASN A 258 -18.98 5.86 -4.34
C ASN A 258 -19.77 5.46 -3.09
N ASP A 259 -20.20 6.45 -2.29
CA ASP A 259 -20.99 6.30 -1.08
C ASP A 259 -20.28 5.48 0.03
N ILE A 260 -18.94 5.48 0.04
CA ILE A 260 -18.12 4.86 1.09
C ILE A 260 -17.66 5.95 2.06
N PRO A 261 -18.02 5.87 3.37
CA PRO A 261 -17.55 6.80 4.38
C PRO A 261 -16.03 6.71 4.56
N ALA A 262 -15.28 7.56 3.87
CA ALA A 262 -13.82 7.55 3.87
C ALA A 262 -13.25 8.91 4.27
N ALA A 263 -12.07 8.92 4.89
CA ALA A 263 -11.34 10.14 5.23
C ALA A 263 -9.85 10.03 4.90
N PRO A 264 -9.21 11.11 4.40
CA PRO A 264 -7.78 11.16 4.18
C PRO A 264 -7.03 11.37 5.50
N TYR A 265 -5.79 10.84 5.59
CA TYR A 265 -4.91 11.08 6.73
C TYR A 265 -3.44 11.12 6.32
N HIS A 266 -2.77 12.25 6.50
CA HIS A 266 -1.32 12.39 6.24
C HIS A 266 -0.70 13.54 7.06
N ALA A 267 0.61 13.54 7.19
CA ALA A 267 1.35 14.51 8.02
C ALA A 267 1.21 15.98 7.56
N GLY A 268 0.78 16.24 6.33
CA GLY A 268 0.54 17.58 5.81
C GLY A 268 -0.78 18.22 6.26
N MET A 269 -1.66 17.45 6.92
CA MET A 269 -2.94 17.96 7.45
C MET A 269 -2.72 18.67 8.79
N ASP A 270 -3.62 19.60 9.12
CA ASP A 270 -3.65 20.24 10.43
C ASP A 270 -3.79 19.20 11.55
N SER A 271 -3.15 19.45 12.69
CA SER A 271 -3.13 18.49 13.82
C SER A 271 -4.53 18.27 14.42
N ALA A 272 -5.38 19.30 14.44
CA ALA A 272 -6.76 19.18 14.94
C ALA A 272 -7.60 18.32 14.00
N VAL A 273 -7.44 18.50 12.66
CA VAL A 273 -8.13 17.69 11.66
C VAL A 273 -7.68 16.23 11.74
N ARG A 274 -6.38 15.97 11.92
CA ARG A 274 -5.87 14.60 12.10
C ARG A 274 -6.45 13.92 13.35
N SER A 275 -6.51 14.65 14.47
CA SER A 275 -7.10 14.13 15.70
C SER A 275 -8.59 13.82 15.52
N GLN A 276 -9.33 14.71 14.86
CA GLN A 276 -10.75 14.50 14.56
C GLN A 276 -10.97 13.28 13.66
N THR A 277 -10.15 13.12 12.61
CA THR A 277 -10.23 11.96 11.69
C THR A 277 -9.97 10.65 12.43
N GLN A 278 -9.04 10.62 13.40
CA GLN A 278 -8.81 9.44 14.24
C GLN A 278 -10.02 9.13 15.11
N ASP A 279 -10.59 10.16 15.76
CA ASP A 279 -11.77 10.01 16.61
C ASP A 279 -12.97 9.53 15.78
N ASP A 280 -13.15 10.05 14.55
CA ASP A 280 -14.22 9.66 13.65
C ASP A 280 -14.10 8.19 13.22
N PHE A 281 -12.89 7.71 12.98
CA PHE A 281 -12.63 6.31 12.66
C PHE A 281 -12.87 5.37 13.85
N ILE A 282 -12.43 5.76 15.05
CA ILE A 282 -12.66 4.99 16.29
C ILE A 282 -14.15 4.93 16.61
N MET A 283 -14.86 6.04 16.43
CA MET A 283 -16.31 6.17 16.72
C MET A 283 -17.21 5.69 15.56
N GLU A 284 -16.65 5.03 14.56
CA GLU A 284 -17.38 4.44 13.42
C GLU A 284 -18.20 5.47 12.61
N ARG A 285 -17.78 6.74 12.59
CA ARG A 285 -18.33 7.77 11.72
C ARG A 285 -17.69 7.73 10.32
N VAL A 286 -16.53 7.11 10.23
CA VAL A 286 -15.79 6.84 9.01
C VAL A 286 -15.39 5.38 9.01
N ASP A 287 -15.69 4.67 7.93
CA ASP A 287 -15.39 3.25 7.77
C ASP A 287 -13.98 3.01 7.23
N VAL A 288 -13.48 3.92 6.40
CA VAL A 288 -12.21 3.75 5.69
C VAL A 288 -11.29 4.95 5.91
N ILE A 289 -10.07 4.68 6.34
CA ILE A 289 -9.00 5.68 6.31
C ILE A 289 -8.10 5.43 5.12
N VAL A 290 -7.92 6.44 4.28
CA VAL A 290 -6.87 6.46 3.25
C VAL A 290 -5.70 7.28 3.77
N ALA A 291 -4.53 6.67 3.90
CA ALA A 291 -3.44 7.30 4.62
C ALA A 291 -2.05 7.10 4.01
N THR A 292 -1.12 7.98 4.38
CA THR A 292 0.31 7.66 4.32
C THR A 292 0.72 6.90 5.59
N ILE A 293 1.99 6.48 5.67
CA ILE A 293 2.58 5.86 6.89
C ILE A 293 2.40 6.71 8.16
N ALA A 294 1.98 7.99 8.03
CA ALA A 294 1.67 8.85 9.16
C ALA A 294 0.45 8.37 9.97
N PHE A 295 -0.46 7.61 9.35
CA PHE A 295 -1.53 6.89 10.05
C PHE A 295 -0.98 5.54 10.52
N GLY A 296 -0.14 5.62 11.52
CA GLY A 296 0.68 4.48 11.91
C GLY A 296 0.55 4.18 13.40
N MET A 297 1.67 4.32 14.09
CA MET A 297 1.78 4.01 15.52
C MET A 297 0.73 4.79 16.34
N GLY A 298 0.04 4.10 17.24
CA GLY A 298 -0.92 4.73 18.17
C GLY A 298 -2.40 4.54 17.84
N ILE A 299 -2.75 3.91 16.74
CA ILE A 299 -4.14 3.60 16.43
C ILE A 299 -4.48 2.21 16.95
N ASP A 300 -5.43 2.17 17.85
CA ASP A 300 -5.87 0.94 18.52
C ASP A 300 -7.37 0.67 18.29
N LYS A 301 -7.77 0.57 17.01
CA LYS A 301 -9.07 0.04 16.61
C LYS A 301 -8.95 -1.48 16.43
N PRO A 302 -9.64 -2.30 17.25
CA PRO A 302 -9.44 -3.75 17.26
C PRO A 302 -10.04 -4.47 16.03
N ASP A 303 -11.09 -3.92 15.46
CA ASP A 303 -11.98 -4.53 14.48
C ASP A 303 -11.74 -4.06 13.03
N VAL A 304 -10.53 -3.66 12.69
CA VAL A 304 -10.13 -3.39 11.30
C VAL A 304 -10.16 -4.70 10.51
N ARG A 305 -10.99 -4.79 9.46
CA ARG A 305 -11.21 -6.01 8.68
C ARG A 305 -10.38 -6.12 7.41
N TYR A 306 -9.84 -5.02 6.92
CA TYR A 306 -8.91 -5.05 5.79
C TYR A 306 -7.86 -3.94 5.90
N VAL A 307 -6.68 -4.29 5.41
CA VAL A 307 -5.57 -3.35 5.21
C VAL A 307 -5.11 -3.49 3.76
N ILE A 308 -5.21 -2.41 3.02
CA ILE A 308 -4.85 -2.36 1.61
C ILE A 308 -3.61 -1.49 1.44
N HIS A 309 -2.61 -2.00 0.74
CA HIS A 309 -1.47 -1.22 0.28
C HIS A 309 -1.68 -0.87 -1.19
N TYR A 310 -2.05 0.38 -1.44
CA TYR A 310 -2.13 0.93 -2.80
C TYR A 310 -0.76 0.95 -3.47
N ASP A 311 0.24 1.28 -2.69
CA ASP A 311 1.65 1.21 -3.04
C ASP A 311 2.34 0.29 -2.03
N ILE A 312 3.31 -0.52 -2.48
CA ILE A 312 4.07 -1.39 -1.58
C ILE A 312 4.88 -0.56 -0.57
N PRO A 313 5.04 -1.04 0.67
CA PRO A 313 5.86 -0.38 1.66
C PRO A 313 7.35 -0.55 1.37
N LYS A 314 8.18 0.25 2.04
CA LYS A 314 9.64 0.26 1.87
C LYS A 314 10.34 -0.98 2.43
N SER A 315 9.69 -1.71 3.31
CA SER A 315 10.24 -2.90 3.98
C SER A 315 9.15 -3.87 4.42
N LEU A 316 9.52 -5.13 4.62
CA LEU A 316 8.60 -6.15 5.16
C LEU A 316 8.25 -5.91 6.62
N GLU A 317 9.12 -5.26 7.41
CA GLU A 317 8.76 -4.85 8.78
C GLU A 317 7.62 -3.83 8.76
N GLY A 318 7.72 -2.80 7.90
CA GLY A 318 6.66 -1.83 7.70
C GLY A 318 5.36 -2.50 7.26
N TYR A 319 5.45 -3.38 6.26
CA TYR A 319 4.30 -4.16 5.80
C TYR A 319 3.66 -4.99 6.92
N TYR A 320 4.47 -5.69 7.71
CA TYR A 320 3.99 -6.49 8.85
C TYR A 320 3.34 -5.62 9.92
N GLN A 321 3.94 -4.48 10.24
CA GLN A 321 3.41 -3.53 11.23
C GLN A 321 2.07 -2.92 10.78
N GLU A 322 1.95 -2.57 9.50
CA GLU A 322 0.75 -1.99 8.90
C GLU A 322 -0.36 -3.02 8.76
N THR A 323 -0.07 -4.21 8.22
CA THR A 323 -1.03 -5.32 8.13
C THR A 323 -1.44 -5.84 9.50
N GLY A 324 -0.55 -5.75 10.50
CA GLY A 324 -0.80 -6.12 11.89
C GLY A 324 -1.90 -5.29 12.57
N ARG A 325 -2.40 -4.21 11.94
CA ARG A 325 -3.57 -3.45 12.42
C ARG A 325 -4.87 -4.20 12.18
N GLY A 326 -4.91 -5.08 11.19
CA GLY A 326 -6.05 -5.92 10.89
C GLY A 326 -6.33 -6.95 11.99
N GLY A 327 -7.60 -7.18 12.32
CA GLY A 327 -8.06 -8.27 13.17
C GLY A 327 -7.36 -8.40 14.54
N ARG A 328 -7.15 -7.30 15.25
CA ARG A 328 -6.54 -7.31 16.59
C ARG A 328 -7.40 -8.00 17.65
N ASP A 329 -8.69 -8.01 17.44
CA ASP A 329 -9.68 -8.74 18.25
C ASP A 329 -9.67 -10.27 18.00
N GLY A 330 -8.83 -10.76 17.09
CA GLY A 330 -8.78 -12.15 16.66
C GLY A 330 -9.75 -12.49 15.51
N GLY A 331 -10.58 -11.55 15.09
CA GLY A 331 -11.45 -11.68 13.92
C GLY A 331 -10.64 -11.74 12.62
N GLU A 332 -11.25 -12.23 11.55
CA GLU A 332 -10.64 -12.31 10.24
C GLU A 332 -10.27 -10.93 9.70
N GLY A 333 -9.10 -10.84 9.08
CA GLY A 333 -8.60 -9.65 8.40
C GLY A 333 -8.00 -9.97 7.04
N ARG A 334 -8.20 -9.08 6.06
CA ARG A 334 -7.64 -9.21 4.72
C ARG A 334 -6.55 -8.18 4.48
N CYS A 335 -5.38 -8.63 4.05
CA CYS A 335 -4.22 -7.80 3.73
C CYS A 335 -3.95 -7.92 2.23
N ILE A 336 -4.21 -6.85 1.49
CA ILE A 336 -4.06 -6.80 0.03
C ILE A 336 -2.97 -5.80 -0.31
N ALA A 337 -1.96 -6.20 -1.08
CA ALA A 337 -0.94 -5.31 -1.59
C ALA A 337 -1.02 -5.24 -3.13
N PHE A 338 -1.06 -4.04 -3.67
CA PHE A 338 -0.92 -3.83 -5.11
C PHE A 338 0.55 -3.59 -5.44
N TYR A 339 1.06 -4.32 -6.42
CA TYR A 339 2.48 -4.31 -6.80
C TYR A 339 2.66 -3.95 -8.28
N SER A 340 3.64 -3.08 -8.55
CA SER A 340 4.17 -2.82 -9.88
C SER A 340 5.65 -2.43 -9.82
N ASN A 341 6.41 -2.72 -10.87
CA ASN A 341 7.82 -2.31 -10.99
C ASN A 341 7.99 -0.78 -10.99
N LYS A 342 6.98 -0.03 -11.43
CA LYS A 342 6.99 1.44 -11.36
C LYS A 342 7.02 1.98 -9.93
N ASP A 343 6.45 1.25 -8.98
CA ASP A 343 6.50 1.65 -7.57
C ASP A 343 7.90 1.45 -6.97
N LEU A 344 8.61 0.40 -7.38
CA LEU A 344 10.02 0.21 -7.00
C LEU A 344 10.90 1.38 -7.43
N GLN A 345 10.79 1.81 -8.69
CA GLN A 345 11.54 2.96 -9.19
C GLN A 345 11.25 4.25 -8.42
N LYS A 346 10.00 4.45 -7.97
CA LYS A 346 9.66 5.59 -7.11
C LYS A 346 10.30 5.47 -5.73
N LEU A 347 10.29 4.26 -5.14
CA LEU A 347 10.87 4.01 -3.83
C LEU A 347 12.40 4.14 -3.85
N GLU A 348 13.05 3.69 -4.91
CA GLU A 348 14.49 3.88 -5.12
C GLU A 348 14.88 5.36 -5.20
N LYS A 349 14.08 6.20 -5.89
CA LYS A 349 14.29 7.65 -5.93
C LYS A 349 14.23 8.30 -4.54
N PHE A 350 13.47 7.76 -3.60
CA PHE A 350 13.47 8.25 -2.21
C PHE A 350 14.75 7.92 -1.43
N LEU A 351 15.58 7.02 -1.94
CA LEU A 351 16.89 6.71 -1.37
C LEU A 351 17.99 7.63 -1.90
N GLU A 352 17.79 8.23 -3.08
CA GLU A 352 18.73 9.17 -3.67
C GLU A 352 18.99 10.36 -2.73
N GLY A 353 20.25 10.77 -2.62
CA GLY A 353 20.67 11.89 -1.77
C GLY A 353 20.86 11.56 -0.29
N LYS A 354 20.57 10.33 0.15
CA LYS A 354 20.88 9.85 1.49
C LYS A 354 22.34 9.40 1.60
N PRO A 355 22.90 9.27 2.84
CA PRO A 355 24.20 8.63 3.03
C PRO A 355 24.28 7.25 2.39
N ILE A 356 25.44 6.87 1.84
CA ILE A 356 25.61 5.61 1.09
C ILE A 356 25.17 4.40 1.92
N ALA A 357 25.53 4.34 3.21
CA ALA A 357 25.13 3.24 4.09
C ALA A 357 23.59 3.13 4.23
N GLU A 358 22.86 4.25 4.30
CA GLU A 358 21.40 4.24 4.35
C GLU A 358 20.78 3.83 2.99
N GLN A 359 21.43 4.20 1.87
CA GLN A 359 20.99 3.76 0.55
C GLN A 359 21.11 2.25 0.41
N ASP A 360 22.23 1.67 0.86
CA ASP A 360 22.49 0.22 0.76
C ASP A 360 21.51 -0.59 1.60
N ILE A 361 21.25 -0.13 2.84
CA ILE A 361 20.21 -0.74 3.69
C ILE A 361 18.83 -0.62 3.03
N GLY A 362 18.49 0.57 2.53
CA GLY A 362 17.22 0.82 1.88
C GLY A 362 16.98 -0.05 0.64
N ARG A 363 18.00 -0.22 -0.21
CA ARG A 363 17.93 -1.13 -1.37
C ARG A 363 17.74 -2.59 -0.95
N GLN A 364 18.44 -3.04 0.08
CA GLN A 364 18.27 -4.40 0.60
C GLN A 364 16.83 -4.63 1.08
N LEU A 365 16.25 -3.70 1.85
CA LEU A 365 14.85 -3.80 2.32
C LEU A 365 13.84 -3.82 1.16
N LEU A 366 14.09 -3.02 0.11
CA LEU A 366 13.26 -3.02 -1.09
C LEU A 366 13.35 -4.34 -1.85
N GLN A 367 14.56 -4.90 -2.03
CA GLN A 367 14.74 -6.21 -2.67
C GLN A 367 13.97 -7.32 -1.93
N GLU A 368 13.97 -7.31 -0.60
CA GLU A 368 13.24 -8.30 0.19
C GLU A 368 11.72 -8.13 0.07
N THR A 369 11.25 -6.88 -0.01
CA THR A 369 9.83 -6.60 -0.26
C THR A 369 9.41 -7.02 -1.66
N THR A 370 10.24 -6.77 -2.67
CA THR A 370 10.04 -7.21 -4.06
C THR A 370 9.97 -8.74 -4.14
N ALA A 371 10.95 -9.43 -3.55
CA ALA A 371 10.98 -10.87 -3.50
C ALA A 371 9.73 -11.46 -2.83
N TYR A 372 9.20 -10.83 -1.80
CA TYR A 372 7.93 -11.22 -1.20
C TYR A 372 6.75 -11.03 -2.16
N CYS A 373 6.70 -9.91 -2.88
CA CYS A 373 5.60 -9.61 -3.80
C CYS A 373 5.57 -10.56 -5.01
N GLU A 374 6.71 -10.80 -5.63
CA GLU A 374 6.84 -11.60 -6.85
C GLU A 374 6.76 -13.11 -6.59
N SER A 375 7.17 -13.55 -5.41
CA SER A 375 7.22 -14.97 -5.07
C SER A 375 5.85 -15.66 -5.11
N SER A 376 5.85 -16.88 -5.62
CA SER A 376 4.71 -17.80 -5.60
C SER A 376 4.72 -18.75 -4.38
N VAL A 377 5.70 -18.61 -3.48
CA VAL A 377 5.75 -19.34 -2.21
C VAL A 377 4.69 -18.81 -1.24
N CYS A 378 4.25 -19.63 -0.29
CA CYS A 378 3.31 -19.23 0.76
C CYS A 378 3.70 -17.90 1.41
N ARG A 379 2.83 -16.87 1.32
CA ARG A 379 3.07 -15.52 1.87
C ARG A 379 3.42 -15.54 3.34
N ARG A 380 2.72 -16.37 4.10
CA ARG A 380 2.95 -16.53 5.55
C ARG A 380 4.32 -17.14 5.84
N LYS A 381 4.73 -18.14 5.08
CA LYS A 381 6.04 -18.78 5.22
C LYS A 381 7.17 -17.79 4.96
N LEU A 382 7.03 -16.94 3.94
CA LEU A 382 7.99 -15.88 3.63
C LEU A 382 8.11 -14.84 4.75
N LEU A 383 6.97 -14.34 5.24
CA LEU A 383 6.96 -13.35 6.33
C LEU A 383 7.60 -13.92 7.61
N LEU A 384 7.23 -15.12 8.00
CA LEU A 384 7.78 -15.76 9.21
C LEU A 384 9.28 -16.03 9.07
N HIS A 385 9.70 -16.52 7.90
CA HIS A 385 11.13 -16.73 7.60
C HIS A 385 11.93 -15.43 7.67
N TYR A 386 11.37 -14.32 7.16
CA TYR A 386 12.00 -13.01 7.26
C TYR A 386 12.33 -12.59 8.69
N PHE A 387 11.42 -12.89 9.64
CA PHE A 387 11.62 -12.62 11.07
C PHE A 387 12.42 -13.72 11.80
N GLY A 388 12.95 -14.72 11.08
CA GLY A 388 13.73 -15.83 11.64
C GLY A 388 12.88 -16.93 12.27
N GLU A 389 11.57 -16.99 11.96
CA GLU A 389 10.67 -18.02 12.46
C GLU A 389 10.43 -19.09 11.39
N THR A 390 10.55 -20.36 11.77
CA THR A 390 10.28 -21.49 10.88
C THR A 390 8.80 -21.82 10.87
N TYR A 391 8.19 -21.87 9.69
CA TYR A 391 6.82 -22.33 9.49
C TYR A 391 6.81 -23.74 8.92
N GLU A 392 6.45 -24.72 9.73
CA GLU A 392 6.57 -26.13 9.39
C GLU A 392 5.57 -26.62 8.32
N LYS A 393 4.44 -25.91 8.15
CA LYS A 393 3.42 -26.30 7.17
C LYS A 393 3.82 -25.83 5.77
N ASP A 394 3.61 -26.67 4.77
CA ASP A 394 3.86 -26.32 3.37
C ASP A 394 2.80 -25.35 2.82
N ASN A 395 1.57 -25.46 3.32
CA ASN A 395 0.43 -24.66 2.90
C ASN A 395 -0.26 -24.05 4.13
N CYS A 396 -0.45 -22.73 4.14
CA CYS A 396 -1.14 -22.06 5.25
C CYS A 396 -2.68 -22.08 5.11
N GLY A 397 -3.22 -22.39 3.93
CA GLY A 397 -4.64 -22.38 3.63
C GLY A 397 -5.28 -20.96 3.65
N ASN A 398 -4.49 -19.91 3.86
CA ASN A 398 -5.00 -18.56 4.07
C ASN A 398 -4.08 -17.47 3.46
N CYS A 399 -3.67 -17.67 2.19
CA CYS A 399 -3.04 -16.66 1.34
C CYS A 399 -3.31 -16.96 -0.13
N ASP A 400 -3.11 -15.97 -0.99
CA ASP A 400 -3.34 -16.06 -2.43
C ASP A 400 -2.60 -17.25 -3.08
N ASN A 401 -1.30 -17.40 -2.79
CA ASN A 401 -0.46 -18.44 -3.35
C ASN A 401 -0.87 -19.86 -2.90
N CYS A 402 -1.37 -20.01 -1.65
CA CYS A 402 -1.82 -21.30 -1.15
C CYS A 402 -3.21 -21.70 -1.67
N LEU A 403 -4.08 -20.73 -1.90
CA LEU A 403 -5.42 -20.97 -2.46
C LEU A 403 -5.40 -21.18 -3.97
N ASN A 404 -4.42 -20.58 -4.66
CA ASN A 404 -4.22 -20.71 -6.11
C ASN A 404 -2.78 -21.17 -6.40
N PRO A 405 -2.43 -22.43 -6.06
CA PRO A 405 -1.07 -22.91 -6.18
C PRO A 405 -0.66 -23.00 -7.66
N LYS A 406 0.49 -22.43 -7.99
CA LYS A 406 1.11 -22.56 -9.30
C LYS A 406 1.80 -23.92 -9.45
N LYS A 407 2.11 -24.28 -10.68
CA LYS A 407 2.80 -25.51 -11.01
C LYS A 407 4.21 -25.50 -10.41
N GLN A 408 4.57 -26.60 -9.75
CA GLN A 408 5.93 -26.82 -9.28
C GLN A 408 6.76 -27.49 -10.37
N VAL A 409 7.98 -26.99 -10.56
CA VAL A 409 8.97 -27.56 -11.47
C VAL A 409 10.18 -28.10 -10.72
N GLU A 410 10.76 -29.17 -11.21
CA GLU A 410 11.98 -29.74 -10.62
C GLU A 410 13.17 -28.83 -10.93
N ALA A 411 13.94 -28.44 -9.93
CA ALA A 411 15.04 -27.50 -9.98
C ALA A 411 16.28 -28.00 -9.24
N GLN A 412 16.45 -29.32 -9.11
CA GLN A 412 17.59 -29.92 -8.42
C GLN A 412 18.93 -29.47 -9.01
N GLU A 413 19.03 -29.44 -10.35
CA GLU A 413 20.26 -29.05 -11.06
C GLU A 413 20.54 -27.56 -10.85
N LEU A 414 19.51 -26.71 -10.89
CA LEU A 414 19.65 -25.28 -10.65
C LEU A 414 20.14 -25.00 -9.23
N LEU A 415 19.64 -25.74 -8.24
CA LEU A 415 20.14 -25.60 -6.87
C LEU A 415 21.61 -26.04 -6.76
N CYS A 416 22.04 -27.10 -7.43
CA CYS A 416 23.45 -27.49 -7.45
C CYS A 416 24.32 -26.35 -8.02
N THR A 417 23.96 -25.81 -9.19
CA THR A 417 24.66 -24.69 -9.81
C THR A 417 24.74 -23.46 -8.88
N LEU A 418 23.64 -23.10 -8.21
CA LEU A 418 23.63 -22.03 -7.23
C LEU A 418 24.62 -22.27 -6.09
N LEU A 419 24.58 -23.47 -5.46
CA LEU A 419 25.43 -23.81 -4.33
C LEU A 419 26.92 -23.88 -4.72
N GLU A 420 27.23 -24.38 -5.92
CA GLU A 420 28.59 -24.43 -6.46
C GLU A 420 29.12 -23.01 -6.72
N THR A 421 28.29 -22.13 -7.28
CA THR A 421 28.68 -20.73 -7.49
C THR A 421 28.92 -20.01 -6.17
N VAL A 422 28.07 -20.22 -5.16
CA VAL A 422 28.28 -19.65 -3.80
C VAL A 422 29.63 -20.08 -3.20
N ILE A 423 30.00 -21.33 -3.38
CA ILE A 423 31.31 -21.84 -2.93
C ILE A 423 32.45 -21.23 -3.74
N ALA A 424 32.32 -21.16 -5.06
CA ALA A 424 33.35 -20.65 -5.96
C ALA A 424 33.68 -19.18 -5.66
N VAL A 425 32.69 -18.35 -5.32
CA VAL A 425 32.89 -16.95 -4.90
C VAL A 425 33.22 -16.81 -3.41
N LYS A 426 33.55 -17.92 -2.72
CA LYS A 426 34.00 -17.97 -1.32
C LYS A 426 32.99 -17.37 -0.31
N GLU A 427 31.72 -17.47 -0.62
CA GLU A 427 30.63 -17.00 0.25
C GLU A 427 30.69 -15.47 0.57
N ASN A 428 31.23 -14.65 -0.36
CA ASN A 428 31.52 -13.23 -0.12
C ASN A 428 30.64 -12.26 -0.95
N PHE A 429 29.59 -12.75 -1.60
CA PHE A 429 28.76 -11.95 -2.49
C PHE A 429 27.26 -12.11 -2.20
N LYS A 430 26.47 -11.13 -2.64
CA LYS A 430 25.01 -11.13 -2.53
C LYS A 430 24.37 -12.00 -3.62
N SER A 431 23.06 -12.29 -3.50
CA SER A 431 22.30 -13.10 -4.44
C SER A 431 22.38 -12.58 -5.87
N ASP A 432 22.19 -11.27 -6.07
CA ASP A 432 22.16 -10.68 -7.41
C ASP A 432 23.49 -10.84 -8.16
N TYR A 433 24.60 -10.70 -7.44
CA TYR A 433 25.93 -10.93 -8.00
C TYR A 433 26.12 -12.38 -8.41
N ILE A 434 25.67 -13.33 -7.59
CA ILE A 434 25.74 -14.76 -7.86
C ILE A 434 24.86 -15.11 -9.07
N ILE A 435 23.66 -14.57 -9.15
CA ILE A 435 22.76 -14.76 -10.28
C ILE A 435 23.37 -14.18 -11.57
N ASN A 436 24.01 -13.01 -11.51
CA ASN A 436 24.67 -12.41 -12.68
C ASN A 436 25.81 -13.27 -13.20
N ILE A 437 26.59 -13.95 -12.31
CA ILE A 437 27.59 -14.94 -12.74
C ILE A 437 26.92 -16.10 -13.49
N ILE A 438 25.89 -16.68 -12.90
CA ILE A 438 25.18 -17.83 -13.46
C ILE A 438 24.57 -17.49 -14.82
N LEU A 439 24.02 -16.27 -14.96
CA LEU A 439 23.45 -15.76 -16.20
C LEU A 439 24.53 -15.29 -17.23
N GLY A 440 25.82 -15.31 -16.87
CA GLY A 440 26.89 -14.88 -17.76
C GLY A 440 26.92 -13.39 -18.07
N LYS A 441 26.42 -12.54 -17.14
CA LYS A 441 26.43 -11.07 -17.30
C LYS A 441 27.83 -10.53 -16.96
N GLU A 442 28.52 -9.99 -17.96
CA GLU A 442 29.85 -9.34 -17.79
C GLU A 442 29.70 -7.96 -17.14
N THR A 443 29.64 -7.91 -15.82
CA THR A 443 29.68 -6.65 -15.08
C THR A 443 31.13 -6.27 -14.75
N SER A 444 31.41 -4.98 -14.57
CA SER A 444 32.77 -4.50 -14.20
C SER A 444 33.28 -5.14 -12.90
N GLU A 445 32.40 -5.48 -11.97
CA GLU A 445 32.72 -6.14 -10.72
C GLU A 445 33.09 -7.61 -10.92
N ILE A 446 32.36 -8.34 -11.75
CA ILE A 446 32.62 -9.75 -12.11
C ILE A 446 33.99 -9.88 -12.80
N ILE A 447 34.29 -9.00 -13.76
CA ILE A 447 35.54 -8.95 -14.46
C ILE A 447 36.70 -8.60 -13.51
N ALA A 448 36.51 -7.62 -12.61
CA ALA A 448 37.53 -7.22 -11.65
C ALA A 448 37.93 -8.35 -10.68
N HIS A 449 37.00 -9.24 -10.36
CA HIS A 449 37.23 -10.42 -9.52
C HIS A 449 37.62 -11.66 -10.29
N GLN A 450 37.67 -11.59 -11.62
CA GLN A 450 37.95 -12.75 -12.54
C GLN A 450 36.91 -13.87 -12.35
N HIS A 451 35.67 -13.53 -12.00
CA HIS A 451 34.59 -14.50 -11.83
C HIS A 451 33.90 -14.86 -13.18
N ASP A 452 34.20 -14.17 -14.23
CA ASP A 452 33.91 -14.55 -15.64
C ASP A 452 34.66 -15.79 -16.10
N GLU A 453 35.72 -16.20 -15.39
CA GLU A 453 36.51 -17.43 -15.66
C GLU A 453 35.99 -18.64 -14.85
N LEU A 454 34.98 -18.51 -14.00
CA LEU A 454 34.41 -19.60 -13.22
C LEU A 454 33.70 -20.63 -14.10
N GLU A 455 33.79 -21.91 -13.73
CA GLU A 455 33.07 -23.00 -14.44
C GLU A 455 31.54 -22.79 -14.44
N THR A 456 31.01 -22.06 -13.44
CA THR A 456 29.58 -21.75 -13.31
C THR A 456 29.17 -20.48 -14.06
N PHE A 457 30.10 -19.72 -14.65
CA PHE A 457 29.77 -18.52 -15.40
C PHE A 457 28.99 -18.86 -16.67
N GLY A 458 27.82 -18.26 -16.83
CA GLY A 458 26.93 -18.44 -17.98
C GLY A 458 26.28 -19.82 -18.11
N THR A 459 26.37 -20.67 -17.06
CA THR A 459 25.75 -22.01 -17.09
C THR A 459 24.23 -21.98 -16.99
N GLY A 460 23.66 -20.88 -16.51
CA GLY A 460 22.23 -20.68 -16.33
C GLY A 460 21.57 -19.80 -17.39
N THR A 461 22.22 -19.55 -18.54
CA THR A 461 21.66 -18.69 -19.60
C THR A 461 20.42 -19.26 -20.29
N GLY A 462 20.08 -20.53 -20.04
CA GLY A 462 18.86 -21.16 -20.53
C GLY A 462 17.61 -20.81 -19.73
N ASP A 463 17.78 -20.24 -18.54
CA ASP A 463 16.71 -19.83 -17.63
C ASP A 463 16.75 -18.31 -17.43
N ASP A 464 15.62 -17.72 -17.08
CA ASP A 464 15.54 -16.29 -16.83
C ASP A 464 15.96 -15.91 -15.39
N GLU A 465 16.17 -14.63 -15.15
CA GLU A 465 16.57 -14.11 -13.84
C GLU A 465 15.51 -14.39 -12.76
N ARG A 466 14.23 -14.47 -13.14
CA ARG A 466 13.13 -14.77 -12.20
C ARG A 466 13.20 -16.21 -11.70
N THR A 467 13.49 -17.14 -12.59
CA THR A 467 13.71 -18.55 -12.21
C THR A 467 14.85 -18.66 -11.21
N TRP A 468 15.98 -17.96 -11.42
CA TRP A 468 17.09 -17.95 -10.47
C TRP A 468 16.74 -17.29 -9.14
N ASN A 469 15.94 -16.23 -9.15
CA ASN A 469 15.41 -15.63 -7.93
C ASN A 469 14.52 -16.61 -7.16
N ALA A 470 13.65 -17.37 -7.86
CA ALA A 470 12.84 -18.41 -7.23
C ALA A 470 13.70 -19.54 -6.62
N VAL A 471 14.78 -19.95 -7.28
CA VAL A 471 15.74 -20.93 -6.73
C VAL A 471 16.39 -20.40 -5.46
N VAL A 472 16.90 -19.16 -5.45
CA VAL A 472 17.51 -18.53 -4.28
C VAL A 472 16.51 -18.45 -3.12
N GLN A 473 15.29 -17.99 -3.36
CA GLN A 473 14.25 -17.87 -2.33
C GLN A 473 13.89 -19.23 -1.74
N GLN A 474 13.68 -20.22 -2.59
CA GLN A 474 13.36 -21.56 -2.12
C GLN A 474 14.54 -22.23 -1.39
N ALA A 475 15.78 -21.95 -1.79
CA ALA A 475 16.98 -22.44 -1.14
C ALA A 475 17.17 -21.84 0.26
N LEU A 476 16.87 -20.54 0.44
CA LEU A 476 16.83 -19.83 1.73
C LEU A 476 15.78 -20.47 2.67
N ILE A 477 14.55 -20.63 2.17
CA ILE A 477 13.42 -21.18 2.93
C ILE A 477 13.70 -22.62 3.34
N SER A 478 14.35 -23.39 2.45
CA SER A 478 14.70 -24.80 2.71
C SER A 478 15.98 -24.95 3.56
N GLY A 479 16.63 -23.85 3.91
CA GLY A 479 17.81 -23.83 4.75
C GLY A 479 19.06 -24.40 4.09
N TYR A 480 19.16 -24.42 2.76
CA TYR A 480 20.38 -24.83 2.04
C TYR A 480 21.42 -23.70 1.96
N ILE A 481 20.95 -22.48 1.92
CA ILE A 481 21.74 -21.25 2.05
C ILE A 481 21.14 -20.36 3.13
N GLU A 482 21.93 -19.44 3.64
CA GLU A 482 21.51 -18.41 4.59
C GLU A 482 22.07 -17.04 4.20
N LYS A 483 21.39 -15.97 4.59
CA LYS A 483 21.88 -14.60 4.42
C LYS A 483 22.67 -14.20 5.67
N ASP A 484 23.92 -13.85 5.48
CA ASP A 484 24.77 -13.23 6.52
C ASP A 484 24.37 -11.74 6.66
N VAL A 485 23.42 -11.49 7.55
CA VAL A 485 22.87 -10.15 7.77
C VAL A 485 23.90 -9.21 8.39
N GLU A 486 24.90 -9.74 9.12
CA GLU A 486 25.98 -8.93 9.71
C GLU A 486 26.90 -8.35 8.63
N ASN A 487 27.04 -9.05 7.51
CA ASN A 487 27.83 -8.65 6.36
C ASN A 487 26.95 -8.25 5.16
N TYR A 488 25.96 -7.41 5.40
CA TYR A 488 25.09 -6.81 4.36
C TYR A 488 24.38 -7.79 3.43
N GLY A 489 24.03 -9.00 3.93
CA GLY A 489 23.23 -9.97 3.20
C GLY A 489 24.04 -10.84 2.23
N LEU A 490 25.31 -11.10 2.51
CA LEU A 490 26.12 -12.08 1.78
C LEU A 490 25.48 -13.48 1.89
N ILE A 491 25.54 -14.25 0.81
CA ILE A 491 25.01 -15.61 0.77
C ILE A 491 26.04 -16.60 1.29
N LYS A 492 25.65 -17.37 2.29
CA LYS A 492 26.46 -18.44 2.87
C LYS A 492 25.81 -19.80 2.62
N ILE A 493 26.62 -20.83 2.43
CA ILE A 493 26.13 -22.19 2.30
C ILE A 493 26.05 -22.86 3.68
N THR A 494 24.90 -23.42 4.02
CA THR A 494 24.69 -24.13 5.28
C THR A 494 25.26 -25.57 5.26
N ALA A 495 25.28 -26.22 6.42
CA ALA A 495 25.64 -27.64 6.49
C ALA A 495 24.66 -28.52 5.68
N ALA A 496 23.38 -28.13 5.59
CA ALA A 496 22.38 -28.81 4.75
C ALA A 496 22.67 -28.62 3.27
N GLY A 497 23.08 -27.43 2.82
CA GLY A 497 23.51 -27.16 1.43
C GLY A 497 24.74 -27.95 1.04
N LYS A 498 25.77 -27.99 1.90
CA LYS A 498 26.98 -28.83 1.69
C LYS A 498 26.65 -30.32 1.60
N LYS A 499 25.65 -30.79 2.35
CA LYS A 499 25.17 -32.18 2.27
C LYS A 499 24.38 -32.44 1.01
N PHE A 500 23.58 -31.46 0.55
CA PHE A 500 22.81 -31.56 -0.69
C PHE A 500 23.72 -31.74 -1.90
N LEU A 501 24.79 -31.00 -2.05
CA LEU A 501 25.77 -31.17 -3.13
C LEU A 501 26.39 -32.58 -3.18
N LYS A 502 26.57 -33.24 -2.02
CA LYS A 502 27.08 -34.60 -1.97
C LYS A 502 26.04 -35.65 -2.33
N THR A 503 24.79 -35.38 -2.04
CA THR A 503 23.67 -36.31 -2.24
C THR A 503 22.45 -35.52 -2.65
N PRO A 504 22.40 -35.07 -3.92
CA PRO A 504 21.27 -34.27 -4.42
C PRO A 504 19.94 -35.04 -4.27
N LYS A 505 18.90 -34.32 -3.94
CA LYS A 505 17.54 -34.82 -3.80
C LYS A 505 16.61 -33.97 -4.66
N SER A 506 15.38 -34.43 -4.89
CA SER A 506 14.37 -33.61 -5.52
C SER A 506 14.23 -32.26 -4.78
N PHE A 507 14.38 -31.21 -5.54
CA PHE A 507 14.20 -29.83 -5.10
C PHE A 507 13.27 -29.12 -6.09
N LYS A 508 12.14 -28.64 -5.60
CA LYS A 508 11.12 -28.05 -6.46
C LYS A 508 11.00 -26.58 -6.18
N ILE A 509 10.84 -25.79 -7.21
CA ILE A 509 10.48 -24.39 -7.15
C ILE A 509 9.09 -24.18 -7.75
N VAL A 510 8.49 -23.05 -7.42
CA VAL A 510 7.27 -22.55 -8.06
C VAL A 510 7.68 -21.41 -8.96
N GLU A 511 7.19 -21.37 -10.18
CA GLU A 511 7.43 -20.23 -11.09
C GLU A 511 6.90 -18.94 -10.45
N ASP A 512 7.74 -17.91 -10.38
CA ASP A 512 7.35 -16.62 -9.85
C ASP A 512 6.38 -15.89 -10.80
N ARG A 513 5.65 -14.91 -10.28
CA ARG A 513 4.63 -14.17 -11.02
C ARG A 513 5.28 -13.16 -11.97
N ASP A 514 4.79 -13.10 -13.20
CA ASP A 514 5.09 -12.01 -14.12
C ASP A 514 4.01 -10.93 -14.02
N PHE A 515 4.30 -9.89 -13.25
CA PHE A 515 3.39 -8.76 -13.12
C PHE A 515 3.45 -7.80 -14.32
N GLU A 516 4.49 -7.84 -15.16
CA GLU A 516 4.58 -7.02 -16.36
C GLU A 516 3.69 -7.56 -17.49
N GLU A 517 3.61 -8.88 -17.64
CA GLU A 517 2.64 -9.51 -18.54
C GLU A 517 1.22 -9.30 -18.04
N GLU A 518 1.00 -9.40 -16.73
CA GLU A 518 -0.32 -9.16 -16.12
C GLU A 518 -0.76 -7.68 -16.18
N GLU A 519 0.17 -6.69 -16.29
CA GLU A 519 -0.13 -5.28 -16.53
C GLU A 519 -0.57 -5.00 -17.97
N ASN A 520 -0.02 -5.74 -18.95
CA ASN A 520 -0.30 -5.58 -20.38
C ASN A 520 -1.48 -6.43 -20.84
N ASP A 521 -1.74 -7.56 -20.20
CA ASP A 521 -2.99 -8.26 -20.41
C ASP A 521 -4.10 -7.42 -19.77
N GLU A 522 -4.86 -6.74 -20.61
CA GLU A 522 -6.23 -6.35 -20.28
C GLU A 522 -7.01 -7.64 -19.97
N MET A 523 -6.77 -8.20 -18.77
CA MET A 523 -7.63 -9.26 -18.28
C MET A 523 -9.02 -8.65 -18.15
N PRO A 524 -9.98 -9.09 -18.96
CA PRO A 524 -11.37 -8.76 -18.67
C PRO A 524 -11.60 -9.25 -17.25
N LEU A 525 -12.10 -8.36 -16.41
CA LEU A 525 -12.49 -8.61 -15.03
C LEU A 525 -13.06 -10.02 -14.91
N ARG A 526 -12.34 -10.92 -14.23
CA ARG A 526 -12.89 -12.19 -13.77
C ARG A 526 -13.84 -11.92 -12.59
N THR A 527 -14.97 -11.32 -12.88
CA THR A 527 -16.22 -11.80 -12.33
C THR A 527 -16.45 -13.15 -13.03
N GLY A 528 -16.74 -14.19 -12.29
CA GLY A 528 -17.03 -15.49 -12.90
C GLY A 528 -18.16 -15.35 -13.91
N GLY A 529 -17.81 -15.29 -15.19
CA GLY A 529 -18.69 -15.10 -16.32
C GLY A 529 -17.93 -14.28 -17.37
N THR A 530 -17.66 -14.85 -18.51
CA THR A 530 -17.26 -14.18 -19.75
C THR A 530 -18.16 -12.96 -19.94
N VAL A 531 -17.58 -11.75 -19.95
CA VAL A 531 -18.30 -10.53 -20.35
C VAL A 531 -18.55 -10.65 -21.86
N VAL A 532 -19.63 -11.28 -22.21
CA VAL A 532 -20.10 -11.40 -23.60
C VAL A 532 -20.99 -10.20 -23.83
N VAL A 533 -20.66 -9.39 -24.83
CA VAL A 533 -21.60 -8.38 -25.36
C VAL A 533 -22.91 -9.10 -25.62
N ASP A 534 -24.02 -8.63 -25.07
CA ASP A 534 -25.34 -9.19 -25.38
C ASP A 534 -25.68 -8.88 -26.84
N PRO A 535 -25.64 -9.89 -27.76
CA PRO A 535 -25.81 -9.62 -29.18
C PRO A 535 -27.23 -9.18 -29.51
N ALA A 536 -28.22 -9.61 -28.69
CA ALA A 536 -29.62 -9.25 -28.89
C ALA A 536 -29.83 -7.78 -28.50
N LEU A 537 -29.35 -7.37 -27.34
CA LEU A 537 -29.42 -5.99 -26.89
C LEU A 537 -28.64 -5.06 -27.83
N PHE A 538 -27.43 -5.45 -28.25
CA PHE A 538 -26.62 -4.66 -29.17
C PHE A 538 -27.34 -4.40 -30.50
N SER A 539 -27.97 -5.42 -31.08
CA SER A 539 -28.78 -5.26 -32.30
C SER A 539 -29.94 -4.29 -32.06
N MET A 540 -30.64 -4.41 -30.93
CA MET A 540 -31.76 -3.53 -30.58
C MET A 540 -31.32 -2.08 -30.41
N LEU A 541 -30.14 -1.85 -29.80
CA LEU A 541 -29.55 -0.52 -29.63
C LEU A 541 -29.18 0.11 -30.98
N LYS A 542 -28.63 -0.67 -31.93
CA LYS A 542 -28.35 -0.19 -33.28
C LYS A 542 -29.63 0.22 -34.02
N ASP A 543 -30.68 -0.55 -33.91
CA ASP A 543 -31.98 -0.22 -34.55
C ASP A 543 -32.59 1.02 -33.91
N LEU A 544 -32.50 1.16 -32.59
CA LEU A 544 -32.96 2.37 -31.89
C LEU A 544 -32.12 3.59 -32.30
N ARG A 545 -30.81 3.46 -32.40
CA ARG A 545 -29.93 4.53 -32.90
C ARG A 545 -30.32 5.02 -34.27
N LYS A 546 -30.58 4.12 -35.23
CA LYS A 546 -31.06 4.47 -36.57
C LYS A 546 -32.42 5.20 -36.53
N LYS A 547 -33.30 4.82 -35.60
CA LYS A 547 -34.58 5.51 -35.42
C LYS A 547 -34.39 6.90 -34.88
N VAL A 548 -33.59 7.07 -33.83
CA VAL A 548 -33.32 8.37 -33.20
C VAL A 548 -32.55 9.29 -34.17
N SER A 549 -31.60 8.75 -34.91
CA SER A 549 -30.85 9.43 -35.94
C SER A 549 -31.78 10.08 -36.98
N LYS A 550 -32.76 9.31 -37.51
CA LYS A 550 -33.77 9.82 -38.45
C LYS A 550 -34.71 10.87 -37.85
N GLN A 551 -35.05 10.77 -36.57
CA GLN A 551 -35.87 11.75 -35.86
C GLN A 551 -35.17 13.11 -35.72
N HIS A 552 -33.87 13.10 -35.54
CA HIS A 552 -33.04 14.30 -35.34
C HIS A 552 -32.37 14.78 -36.63
N GLY A 553 -32.44 14.03 -37.74
CA GLY A 553 -31.77 14.37 -39.00
C GLY A 553 -30.26 14.34 -38.93
N LEU A 554 -29.71 13.49 -38.08
CA LEU A 554 -28.27 13.38 -37.82
C LEU A 554 -27.74 11.99 -38.24
N PRO A 555 -26.46 11.87 -38.64
CA PRO A 555 -25.85 10.57 -38.84
C PRO A 555 -25.88 9.70 -37.55
N PRO A 556 -26.05 8.35 -37.68
CA PRO A 556 -26.18 7.47 -36.52
C PRO A 556 -25.01 7.55 -35.53
N TYR A 557 -23.76 7.72 -36.00
CA TYR A 557 -22.58 7.79 -35.16
C TYR A 557 -22.53 9.06 -34.30
N VAL A 558 -23.21 10.13 -34.70
CA VAL A 558 -23.32 11.36 -33.90
C VAL A 558 -24.15 11.14 -32.65
N ILE A 559 -25.16 10.26 -32.71
CA ILE A 559 -25.98 9.90 -31.55
C ILE A 559 -25.10 9.14 -30.57
N PHE A 560 -24.65 7.92 -30.91
CA PHE A 560 -23.71 7.10 -30.16
C PHE A 560 -22.87 6.24 -31.11
N GLN A 561 -21.59 6.16 -30.89
CA GLN A 561 -20.69 5.28 -31.65
C GLN A 561 -20.87 3.81 -31.30
N ASP A 562 -20.41 2.89 -32.15
CA ASP A 562 -20.53 1.44 -31.92
C ASP A 562 -19.86 1.00 -30.59
N PRO A 563 -18.65 1.47 -30.22
CA PRO A 563 -18.07 1.15 -28.93
C PRO A 563 -18.93 1.56 -27.73
N SER A 564 -19.67 2.67 -27.84
CA SER A 564 -20.60 3.10 -26.78
C SER A 564 -21.82 2.17 -26.69
N LEU A 565 -22.34 1.70 -27.82
CA LEU A 565 -23.44 0.72 -27.85
C LEU A 565 -22.99 -0.66 -27.35
N GLU A 566 -21.77 -1.09 -27.66
CA GLU A 566 -21.17 -2.32 -27.10
C GLU A 566 -21.02 -2.22 -25.58
N ALA A 567 -20.52 -1.10 -25.08
CA ALA A 567 -20.44 -0.84 -23.65
C ALA A 567 -21.83 -0.84 -22.99
N MET A 568 -22.86 -0.26 -23.63
CA MET A 568 -24.25 -0.33 -23.14
C MET A 568 -24.78 -1.77 -23.11
N ALA A 569 -24.53 -2.57 -24.15
CA ALA A 569 -24.95 -3.98 -24.24
C ALA A 569 -24.16 -4.91 -23.28
N THR A 570 -23.09 -4.41 -22.73
CA THR A 570 -22.27 -5.14 -21.76
C THR A 570 -22.63 -4.78 -20.32
N THR A 571 -23.01 -3.53 -20.07
CA THR A 571 -23.13 -2.97 -18.73
C THR A 571 -24.55 -2.66 -18.31
N TYR A 572 -25.49 -2.69 -19.25
CA TYR A 572 -26.92 -2.52 -19.06
C TYR A 572 -27.31 -1.26 -18.25
N PRO A 573 -26.96 -0.02 -18.67
CA PRO A 573 -27.34 1.20 -17.95
C PRO A 573 -28.87 1.40 -17.99
N ILE A 574 -29.51 1.46 -16.82
CA ILE A 574 -30.96 1.64 -16.68
C ILE A 574 -31.37 3.01 -16.15
N THR A 575 -30.38 3.89 -15.91
CA THR A 575 -30.57 5.28 -15.53
C THR A 575 -29.71 6.20 -16.39
N LEU A 576 -30.10 7.48 -16.52
CA LEU A 576 -29.31 8.46 -17.27
C LEU A 576 -27.92 8.69 -16.63
N ASP A 577 -27.83 8.56 -15.30
CA ASP A 577 -26.56 8.71 -14.60
C ASP A 577 -25.61 7.53 -14.88
N GLU A 578 -26.14 6.33 -14.98
CA GLU A 578 -25.38 5.16 -15.43
C GLU A 578 -24.95 5.31 -16.89
N LEU A 579 -25.84 5.81 -17.74
CA LEU A 579 -25.54 6.02 -19.15
C LEU A 579 -24.42 7.04 -19.39
N ARG A 580 -24.31 8.07 -18.55
CA ARG A 580 -23.20 9.05 -18.60
C ARG A 580 -21.82 8.43 -18.35
N ASN A 581 -21.77 7.28 -17.66
CA ASN A 581 -20.52 6.58 -17.36
C ASN A 581 -20.04 5.70 -18.53
N ILE A 582 -20.82 5.60 -19.59
CA ILE A 582 -20.43 4.88 -20.80
C ILE A 582 -19.39 5.70 -21.57
N PRO A 583 -18.26 5.10 -21.99
CA PRO A 583 -17.30 5.76 -22.85
C PRO A 583 -17.97 6.34 -24.10
N GLY A 584 -17.70 7.60 -24.42
CA GLY A 584 -18.31 8.30 -25.55
C GLY A 584 -19.75 8.82 -25.31
N VAL A 585 -20.28 8.71 -24.08
CA VAL A 585 -21.59 9.28 -23.70
C VAL A 585 -21.38 10.36 -22.64
N GLY A 586 -21.30 11.59 -23.07
CA GLY A 586 -21.22 12.75 -22.18
C GLY A 586 -22.60 13.18 -21.66
N GLU A 587 -22.62 14.14 -20.72
CA GLU A 587 -23.85 14.66 -20.10
C GLU A 587 -24.83 15.24 -21.13
N GLY A 588 -24.31 15.92 -22.16
CA GLY A 588 -25.10 16.49 -23.23
C GLY A 588 -25.84 15.44 -24.05
N LYS A 589 -25.14 14.39 -24.47
CA LYS A 589 -25.71 13.28 -25.25
C LYS A 589 -26.69 12.45 -24.42
N ALA A 590 -26.33 12.16 -23.16
CA ALA A 590 -27.22 11.42 -22.25
C ALA A 590 -28.56 12.15 -22.03
N LYS A 591 -28.52 13.49 -21.84
CA LYS A 591 -29.74 14.31 -21.70
C LYS A 591 -30.57 14.39 -22.98
N ARG A 592 -29.89 14.48 -24.12
CA ARG A 592 -30.56 14.74 -25.42
C ARG A 592 -31.14 13.47 -26.05
N TYR A 593 -30.42 12.37 -25.98
CA TYR A 593 -30.76 11.12 -26.68
C TYR A 593 -30.93 9.93 -25.74
N GLY A 594 -30.45 9.97 -24.53
CA GLY A 594 -30.27 8.80 -23.66
C GLY A 594 -31.56 8.16 -23.13
N GLN A 595 -32.64 8.94 -23.02
CA GLN A 595 -33.89 8.46 -22.38
C GLN A 595 -34.48 7.19 -23.07
N GLU A 596 -34.58 7.19 -24.42
CA GLU A 596 -35.10 6.05 -25.15
C GLU A 596 -34.21 4.81 -25.03
N PHE A 597 -32.88 5.01 -24.97
CA PHE A 597 -31.88 3.94 -24.77
C PHE A 597 -31.99 3.32 -23.39
N VAL A 598 -32.05 4.14 -22.35
CA VAL A 598 -32.21 3.70 -20.96
C VAL A 598 -33.50 2.91 -20.79
N GLU A 599 -34.62 3.35 -21.37
CA GLU A 599 -35.91 2.65 -21.31
C GLU A 599 -35.88 1.30 -22.03
N LEU A 600 -35.20 1.24 -23.19
CA LEU A 600 -35.01 -0.01 -23.93
C LEU A 600 -34.20 -1.02 -23.11
N ILE A 601 -33.05 -0.57 -22.56
CA ILE A 601 -32.15 -1.41 -21.76
C ILE A 601 -32.87 -1.89 -20.49
N ARG A 602 -33.56 -1.00 -19.78
CA ARG A 602 -34.34 -1.36 -18.58
C ARG A 602 -35.35 -2.46 -18.86
N ARG A 603 -36.14 -2.33 -19.94
CA ARG A 603 -37.10 -3.33 -20.34
C ARG A 603 -36.43 -4.66 -20.65
N HIS A 604 -35.30 -4.64 -21.38
CA HIS A 604 -34.54 -5.84 -21.71
C HIS A 604 -34.02 -6.56 -20.47
N VAL A 605 -33.53 -5.81 -19.49
CA VAL A 605 -33.04 -6.34 -18.20
C VAL A 605 -34.19 -6.96 -17.39
N GLU A 606 -35.35 -6.30 -17.31
CA GLU A 606 -36.52 -6.79 -16.59
C GLU A 606 -37.13 -8.05 -17.24
N GLU A 607 -37.27 -8.06 -18.58
CA GLU A 607 -37.82 -9.18 -19.32
C GLU A 607 -36.97 -10.45 -19.30
N ASN A 608 -35.64 -10.31 -19.17
CA ASN A 608 -34.69 -11.43 -19.19
C ASN A 608 -34.10 -11.75 -17.80
N GLU A 609 -34.59 -11.12 -16.73
CA GLU A 609 -34.11 -11.28 -15.33
C GLU A 609 -32.57 -11.20 -15.22
N ILE A 610 -31.96 -10.22 -15.93
CA ILE A 610 -30.48 -10.08 -15.99
C ILE A 610 -29.99 -9.50 -14.70
N GLU A 611 -29.13 -10.23 -13.98
CA GLU A 611 -28.31 -9.68 -12.90
C GLU A 611 -27.23 -8.76 -13.50
N ARG A 612 -27.36 -7.46 -13.29
CA ARG A 612 -26.50 -6.47 -13.94
C ARG A 612 -25.14 -6.39 -13.25
N PRO A 613 -24.04 -6.22 -14.01
CA PRO A 613 -22.73 -5.89 -13.43
C PRO A 613 -22.72 -4.55 -12.68
N GLU A 614 -23.76 -3.73 -12.80
CA GLU A 614 -23.82 -2.34 -12.38
C GLU A 614 -24.06 -2.12 -10.89
N ASP A 615 -24.64 -3.03 -10.18
CA ASP A 615 -24.71 -2.95 -8.71
C ASP A 615 -23.31 -2.99 -8.06
N MET A 616 -22.26 -3.22 -8.87
CA MET A 616 -20.84 -3.19 -8.51
C MET A 616 -20.05 -2.06 -9.18
N ARG A 617 -20.65 -1.06 -9.81
CA ARG A 617 -19.88 0.00 -10.49
C ARG A 617 -19.31 1.04 -9.55
N VAL A 618 -18.04 1.33 -9.80
CA VAL A 618 -17.27 2.40 -9.16
C VAL A 618 -17.55 3.72 -9.87
N ARG A 619 -18.11 4.70 -9.17
CA ARG A 619 -18.19 6.08 -9.64
C ARG A 619 -16.78 6.67 -9.65
N THR A 620 -16.27 7.03 -10.83
CA THR A 620 -15.05 7.83 -10.92
C THR A 620 -15.40 9.28 -10.65
N VAL A 621 -14.66 9.92 -9.76
CA VAL A 621 -14.64 11.39 -9.70
C VAL A 621 -14.06 11.82 -11.02
N ALA A 622 -14.81 12.61 -11.79
CA ALA A 622 -14.29 13.23 -12.99
C ALA A 622 -13.06 14.05 -12.56
N ASN A 623 -11.90 13.46 -12.68
CA ASN A 623 -10.65 14.20 -12.71
C ASN A 623 -10.76 15.04 -13.98
N LYS A 624 -11.29 16.26 -13.84
CA LYS A 624 -11.09 17.29 -14.84
C LYS A 624 -9.58 17.48 -14.82
N SER A 625 -8.89 16.75 -15.69
CA SER A 625 -7.46 16.91 -15.87
C SER A 625 -7.22 18.39 -15.91
N LYS A 626 -6.33 18.93 -15.05
CA LYS A 626 -5.99 20.35 -15.08
C LYS A 626 -5.62 20.79 -16.51
N MET A 627 -5.16 19.84 -17.30
CA MET A 627 -4.83 19.99 -18.71
C MET A 627 -6.11 20.17 -19.57
N LYS A 628 -7.11 19.29 -19.47
CA LYS A 628 -8.37 19.43 -20.24
C LYS A 628 -9.11 20.71 -19.90
N VAL A 629 -9.23 21.05 -18.61
CA VAL A 629 -9.84 22.32 -18.18
C VAL A 629 -9.04 23.52 -18.72
N SER A 630 -7.71 23.44 -18.70
CA SER A 630 -6.85 24.50 -19.20
C SER A 630 -6.93 24.62 -20.73
N ILE A 631 -7.09 23.53 -21.48
CA ILE A 631 -7.33 23.52 -22.94
C ILE A 631 -8.68 24.20 -23.23
N ILE A 632 -9.76 23.78 -22.57
CA ILE A 632 -11.10 24.38 -22.71
C ILE A 632 -11.04 25.88 -22.46
N GLN A 633 -10.42 26.31 -21.35
CA GLN A 633 -10.29 27.74 -21.02
C GLN A 633 -9.45 28.53 -22.03
N SER A 634 -8.45 27.90 -22.65
CA SER A 634 -7.66 28.55 -23.69
C SER A 634 -8.46 28.72 -24.99
N ILE A 635 -9.22 27.71 -25.39
CA ILE A 635 -10.12 27.76 -26.54
C ILE A 635 -11.25 28.80 -26.32
N ASP A 636 -11.85 28.83 -25.11
CA ASP A 636 -12.85 29.87 -24.76
C ASP A 636 -12.30 31.31 -24.85
N ARG A 637 -10.99 31.45 -24.63
CA ARG A 637 -10.27 32.74 -24.78
C ARG A 637 -9.82 33.00 -26.22
N LYS A 638 -10.12 32.09 -27.13
CA LYS A 638 -9.70 32.16 -28.55
C LYS A 638 -8.19 32.21 -28.73
N VAL A 639 -7.43 31.46 -27.93
CA VAL A 639 -5.98 31.27 -28.12
C VAL A 639 -5.79 30.30 -29.29
N ALA A 640 -4.88 30.63 -30.22
CA ALA A 640 -4.57 29.73 -31.35
C ALA A 640 -4.16 28.35 -30.87
N LEU A 641 -4.58 27.30 -31.57
CA LEU A 641 -4.33 25.91 -31.11
C LEU A 641 -2.83 25.58 -31.05
N ASP A 642 -2.05 26.13 -32.01
CA ASP A 642 -0.58 26.01 -32.01
C ASP A 642 0.04 26.58 -30.73
N ASP A 643 -0.43 27.78 -30.32
CA ASP A 643 0.04 28.42 -29.09
C ASP A 643 -0.36 27.60 -27.84
N ILE A 644 -1.51 26.94 -27.87
CA ILE A 644 -1.93 26.05 -26.79
C ILE A 644 -1.01 24.83 -26.71
N ALA A 645 -0.64 24.20 -27.84
CA ALA A 645 0.28 23.08 -27.90
C ALA A 645 1.65 23.46 -27.32
N VAL A 646 2.21 24.61 -27.80
CA VAL A 646 3.49 25.15 -27.29
C VAL A 646 3.42 25.43 -25.77
N ALA A 647 2.37 26.09 -25.32
CA ALA A 647 2.18 26.46 -23.90
C ALA A 647 2.02 25.21 -22.98
N LYS A 648 1.55 24.07 -23.53
CA LYS A 648 1.41 22.79 -22.81
C LYS A 648 2.64 21.90 -22.96
N GLY A 649 3.55 22.21 -23.89
CA GLY A 649 4.74 21.39 -24.17
C GLY A 649 4.41 20.05 -24.81
N ILE A 650 3.37 20.01 -25.65
CA ILE A 650 2.92 18.83 -26.41
C ILE A 650 2.95 19.11 -27.90
N GLU A 651 3.03 18.08 -28.71
CA GLU A 651 2.91 18.19 -30.16
C GLU A 651 1.47 18.53 -30.55
N PHE A 652 1.31 19.11 -31.76
CA PHE A 652 -0.02 19.56 -32.21
C PHE A 652 -1.02 18.40 -32.36
N ASP A 653 -0.56 17.24 -32.86
CA ASP A 653 -1.37 16.03 -32.95
C ASP A 653 -1.84 15.52 -31.58
N GLU A 654 -0.98 15.56 -30.56
CA GLU A 654 -1.35 15.22 -29.20
C GLU A 654 -2.40 16.20 -28.64
N LEU A 655 -2.33 17.48 -29.02
CA LEU A 655 -3.37 18.45 -28.65
C LEU A 655 -4.69 18.12 -29.33
N LEU A 656 -4.68 17.76 -30.61
CA LEU A 656 -5.90 17.38 -31.34
C LEU A 656 -6.54 16.14 -30.71
N ASP A 657 -5.76 15.13 -30.32
CA ASP A 657 -6.27 13.95 -29.61
C ASP A 657 -6.97 14.31 -28.28
N GLU A 658 -6.38 15.25 -27.52
CA GLU A 658 -7.00 15.74 -26.27
C GLU A 658 -8.28 16.54 -26.53
N ILE A 659 -8.31 17.37 -27.59
CA ILE A 659 -9.52 18.12 -27.99
C ILE A 659 -10.60 17.16 -28.47
N GLU A 660 -10.26 16.16 -29.27
CA GLU A 660 -11.16 15.08 -29.70
C GLU A 660 -11.78 14.39 -28.49
N SER A 661 -10.95 13.96 -27.54
CA SER A 661 -11.41 13.34 -26.29
C SER A 661 -12.37 14.26 -25.48
N ILE A 662 -12.16 15.58 -25.52
CA ILE A 662 -13.03 16.56 -24.86
C ILE A 662 -14.37 16.65 -25.59
N VAL A 663 -14.36 16.78 -26.92
CA VAL A 663 -15.56 16.92 -27.77
C VAL A 663 -16.38 15.63 -27.73
N TYR A 664 -15.75 14.45 -27.88
CA TYR A 664 -16.44 13.16 -27.80
C TYR A 664 -17.04 12.88 -26.42
N SER A 665 -16.47 13.47 -25.34
CA SER A 665 -17.09 13.38 -24.00
C SER A 665 -18.37 14.21 -23.84
N GLY A 666 -18.77 14.98 -24.84
CA GLY A 666 -19.97 15.82 -24.85
C GLY A 666 -19.73 17.26 -24.42
N THR A 667 -18.49 17.74 -24.45
CA THR A 667 -18.18 19.15 -24.19
C THR A 667 -18.15 19.92 -25.50
N LYS A 668 -19.00 20.93 -25.60
CA LYS A 668 -19.02 21.81 -26.78
C LYS A 668 -17.83 22.75 -26.75
N LEU A 669 -17.03 22.77 -27.84
CA LEU A 669 -15.92 23.67 -28.05
C LEU A 669 -16.14 24.47 -29.34
N ASN A 670 -15.80 25.74 -29.35
CA ASN A 670 -15.86 26.56 -30.55
C ASN A 670 -14.42 26.86 -31.01
N ILE A 671 -14.04 26.27 -32.14
CA ILE A 671 -12.74 26.42 -32.78
C ILE A 671 -12.84 27.21 -34.12
N ASP A 672 -14.01 27.81 -34.43
CA ASP A 672 -14.21 28.57 -35.68
C ASP A 672 -13.15 29.64 -35.90
N TYR A 673 -12.76 30.34 -34.83
CA TYR A 673 -11.74 31.41 -34.90
C TYR A 673 -10.39 30.90 -35.43
N PHE A 674 -10.06 29.62 -35.18
CA PHE A 674 -8.83 29.00 -35.66
C PHE A 674 -9.00 28.46 -37.07
N LEU A 675 -10.16 27.85 -37.36
CA LEU A 675 -10.47 27.38 -38.71
C LEU A 675 -10.47 28.51 -39.73
N GLU A 676 -11.08 29.67 -39.40
CA GLU A 676 -11.08 30.87 -40.25
C GLU A 676 -9.65 31.43 -40.52
N GLU A 677 -8.68 31.13 -39.65
CA GLU A 677 -7.27 31.55 -39.81
C GLU A 677 -6.45 30.58 -40.67
N VAL A 678 -6.72 29.26 -40.56
CA VAL A 678 -5.87 28.23 -41.14
C VAL A 678 -6.44 27.52 -42.36
N LEU A 679 -7.76 27.65 -42.65
CA LEU A 679 -8.47 26.97 -43.74
C LEU A 679 -9.31 27.94 -44.58
N ASP A 680 -9.36 27.70 -45.86
CA ASP A 680 -10.29 28.37 -46.76
C ASP A 680 -11.76 27.95 -46.49
N GLU A 681 -12.70 28.90 -46.56
CA GLU A 681 -14.13 28.66 -46.27
C GLU A 681 -14.70 27.52 -47.15
N ASP A 682 -14.30 27.47 -48.43
CA ASP A 682 -14.74 26.42 -49.36
C ASP A 682 -14.31 25.01 -48.88
N LYS A 683 -13.07 24.88 -48.35
CA LYS A 683 -12.58 23.60 -47.79
C LYS A 683 -13.34 23.16 -46.53
N VAL A 684 -13.63 24.15 -45.68
CA VAL A 684 -14.39 23.85 -44.44
C VAL A 684 -15.80 23.37 -44.80
N ASP A 685 -16.45 23.99 -45.79
CA ASP A 685 -17.79 23.63 -46.20
C ASP A 685 -17.79 22.22 -46.87
N ASP A 686 -16.83 21.90 -47.72
CA ASP A 686 -16.73 20.61 -48.39
C ASP A 686 -16.55 19.44 -47.39
N ILE A 687 -15.62 19.61 -46.44
CA ILE A 687 -15.38 18.58 -45.43
C ILE A 687 -16.57 18.48 -44.44
N TYR A 688 -17.20 19.60 -44.12
CA TYR A 688 -18.38 19.66 -43.24
C TYR A 688 -19.57 18.94 -43.86
N GLU A 689 -19.89 19.16 -45.15
CA GLU A 689 -20.97 18.49 -45.86
C GLU A 689 -20.66 17.00 -46.02
N TYR A 690 -19.39 16.59 -46.24
CA TYR A 690 -19.00 15.19 -46.24
C TYR A 690 -19.39 14.49 -44.93
N PHE A 691 -19.01 15.04 -43.75
CA PHE A 691 -19.37 14.43 -42.46
C PHE A 691 -20.85 14.51 -42.15
N LYS A 692 -21.59 15.37 -42.75
CA LYS A 692 -23.04 15.46 -42.61
C LYS A 692 -23.74 14.34 -43.38
N GLU A 693 -23.22 13.92 -44.53
CA GLU A 693 -23.78 12.88 -45.39
C GLU A 693 -23.21 11.50 -45.11
N SER A 694 -22.02 11.39 -44.56
CA SER A 694 -21.34 10.13 -44.27
C SER A 694 -22.02 9.31 -43.17
N GLU A 695 -21.94 7.96 -43.28
CA GLU A 695 -22.41 7.03 -42.27
C GLU A 695 -21.34 6.80 -41.15
N THR A 696 -20.07 7.19 -41.36
CA THR A 696 -18.94 6.98 -40.45
C THR A 696 -18.19 8.29 -40.23
N ASP A 697 -17.41 8.34 -39.15
CA ASP A 697 -16.50 9.46 -38.82
C ASP A 697 -15.02 9.04 -38.99
N ASP A 698 -14.78 8.00 -39.78
CA ASP A 698 -13.46 7.49 -40.04
C ASP A 698 -12.66 8.44 -40.93
N ILE A 699 -11.41 8.77 -40.49
CA ILE A 699 -10.54 9.71 -41.16
C ILE A 699 -9.96 9.10 -42.43
N GLU A 700 -9.62 7.80 -42.45
CA GLU A 700 -9.05 7.15 -43.61
C GLU A 700 -10.09 7.10 -44.76
N GLU A 701 -11.35 6.81 -44.44
CA GLU A 701 -12.44 6.85 -45.41
C GLU A 701 -12.69 8.28 -45.93
N ALA A 702 -12.60 9.28 -45.04
CA ALA A 702 -12.77 10.68 -45.43
C ALA A 702 -11.65 11.15 -46.40
N ILE A 703 -10.40 10.76 -46.16
CA ILE A 703 -9.26 11.06 -47.04
C ILE A 703 -9.46 10.40 -48.42
N GLU A 704 -9.91 9.13 -48.45
CA GLU A 704 -10.15 8.41 -49.72
C GLU A 704 -11.24 9.07 -50.57
N GLU A 705 -12.32 9.58 -49.94
CA GLU A 705 -13.45 10.20 -50.66
C GLU A 705 -13.21 11.66 -51.04
N LEU A 706 -12.58 12.44 -50.16
CA LEU A 706 -12.30 13.87 -50.39
C LEU A 706 -11.09 14.06 -51.34
N GLY A 707 -10.16 13.12 -51.36
CA GLY A 707 -8.98 13.12 -52.26
C GLY A 707 -7.80 13.94 -51.71
N ASP A 708 -6.69 13.93 -52.54
CA ASP A 708 -5.38 14.46 -52.13
C ASP A 708 -5.31 16.00 -51.90
N ASP A 709 -6.39 16.71 -52.18
CA ASP A 709 -6.44 18.19 -51.98
C ASP A 709 -6.69 18.59 -50.51
N TYR A 710 -6.97 17.59 -49.63
CA TYR A 710 -7.25 17.77 -48.22
C TYR A 710 -6.26 16.98 -47.35
N THR A 711 -5.68 17.63 -46.35
CA THR A 711 -4.78 16.97 -45.43
C THR A 711 -5.55 16.31 -44.28
N GLU A 712 -4.96 15.29 -43.67
CA GLU A 712 -5.54 14.62 -42.49
C GLU A 712 -5.85 15.59 -41.38
N GLU A 713 -4.97 16.58 -41.14
CA GLU A 713 -5.13 17.62 -40.13
C GLU A 713 -6.32 18.54 -40.41
N GLU A 714 -6.50 18.97 -41.67
CA GLU A 714 -7.67 19.75 -42.08
C GLU A 714 -8.97 18.99 -41.85
N ILE A 715 -9.01 17.70 -42.23
CA ILE A 715 -10.18 16.84 -42.04
C ILE A 715 -10.48 16.65 -40.54
N ARG A 716 -9.46 16.41 -39.71
CA ARG A 716 -9.61 16.27 -38.24
C ARG A 716 -10.21 17.54 -37.61
N LEU A 717 -9.69 18.71 -37.98
CA LEU A 717 -10.14 19.98 -37.44
C LEU A 717 -11.62 20.28 -37.80
N VAL A 718 -12.02 20.05 -39.05
CA VAL A 718 -13.43 20.29 -39.46
C VAL A 718 -14.36 19.21 -38.88
N ARG A 719 -13.91 17.97 -38.76
CA ARG A 719 -14.64 16.92 -38.05
C ARG A 719 -14.90 17.30 -36.59
N LEU A 720 -13.92 17.85 -35.90
CA LEU A 720 -14.08 18.35 -34.53
C LEU A 720 -15.14 19.45 -34.44
N LYS A 721 -15.14 20.42 -35.37
CA LYS A 721 -16.20 21.42 -35.47
C LYS A 721 -17.55 20.78 -35.66
N PHE A 722 -17.68 19.86 -36.63
CA PHE A 722 -18.94 19.20 -36.94
C PHE A 722 -19.50 18.42 -35.72
N ILE A 723 -18.68 17.61 -35.05
CA ILE A 723 -19.11 16.85 -33.88
C ILE A 723 -19.43 17.79 -32.71
N SER A 724 -18.66 18.85 -32.51
CA SER A 724 -18.91 19.84 -31.47
C SER A 724 -20.24 20.58 -31.65
N GLU A 725 -20.60 20.90 -32.89
CA GLU A 725 -21.85 21.64 -33.20
C GLU A 725 -23.07 20.74 -33.21
N MET A 726 -22.95 19.54 -33.81
CA MET A 726 -24.08 18.66 -34.08
C MET A 726 -24.28 17.59 -33.01
N GLY A 727 -23.21 17.16 -32.35
CA GLY A 727 -23.23 16.08 -31.38
C GLY A 727 -23.35 16.51 -29.92
N ASN A 728 -23.05 17.80 -29.59
CA ASN A 728 -22.93 18.28 -28.21
C ASN A 728 -23.85 19.46 -27.83
#